data_718d184b26dd5a545a3d318b4a18f1e6
#
_entry.id   718d184b26dd5a545a3d318b4a18f1e6
#
_cell.length_a   1.000
_cell.length_b   1.000
_cell.length_c   1.000
_cell.angle_alpha   90.00
_cell.angle_beta   90.00
_cell.angle_gamma   90.00
#
_symmetry.space_group_name_H-M   'P 1'
#
loop_
_entity.id
_entity.type
_entity.pdbx_description
1 polymer ?
#
loop_
_entity_poly.entity_id
_entity_poly.type
_entity_poly.pdbx_seq_one_letter_code
_entity_poly.pdbx_strand_id
1 'polypeptide(L)'
;MPDYYHAPALVLTTLLLPAFGYIYFRYRDTRSLLWFMGFLFALASMVLVYIEGPWLGAVRIHPWMVAAGQIAIQISSALFLASLSPLYFRLGRFEILYVIPYSIPPVICSILAFGVFRGATPTGPMVFVIPVLGAISLFVAFLWCSVKSAMPIWLGLSYCTVLGSLVLRVCFVPGPAWALILVQCANLLMTALLLVFVIRRLSPGVVLSALGFCAWSLSALQVLPALSLPSVLGVGLIRIIVMGKVVAALGLILVALEDELDINEVARERERRARRELEAYTGPILARRRVEDFDRLGNEICAMVVEHSRFAQAALLLESGSHYRLAGSAGLDEATLAALGELTQRIATAGFLAVGSAPLAAEQSKTLKLDLTPWLRPGDDLKGLRFTSALAVPMRGRASTEGALLLSGMRPTQLETRARADDPLRADDLLPIEMLAARLHATRSQTMMLEKLIDSEKFAGLGQLAANVTHQLNNPLTVILGYASLIEETVPPGAQERRGVESILTEARRMRSTLESLTRISRPQGEQLAAVSVGEMLVDMGHLYRSDFLQRSIEFRINIAPALPRVLCSAQQLRQAVLHCLQYSIAAVENHGPAPVHEEPKTIRLEASSEGHLVQIMVAHSGPGFADPDRAFDPFTPAQISGENGGLGLSLCATILREHNGRASAVNLEPHGAAIILELRAA
;
A
#
# COMPACT_ATOMS: atom_id res chain seq x y z
N MET A 1 -65.11 30.37 -11.32
CA MET A 1 -64.94 29.43 -10.18
C MET A 1 -63.54 29.62 -9.60
N PRO A 2 -63.43 29.82 -8.32
CA PRO A 2 -62.10 30.05 -7.72
C PRO A 2 -61.18 28.83 -7.93
N ASP A 3 -59.96 29.12 -8.33
CA ASP A 3 -58.93 28.09 -8.67
C ASP A 3 -58.45 27.32 -7.44
N TYR A 4 -59.29 26.47 -6.86
CA TYR A 4 -58.95 25.57 -5.75
C TYR A 4 -57.86 24.57 -6.09
N TYR A 5 -57.48 24.48 -7.39
CA TYR A 5 -56.53 23.46 -7.87
C TYR A 5 -55.07 23.77 -7.59
N HIS A 6 -54.70 25.04 -7.41
CA HIS A 6 -53.33 25.45 -7.12
C HIS A 6 -52.96 25.34 -5.63
N ALA A 7 -53.94 25.46 -4.72
CA ALA A 7 -53.71 25.43 -3.29
C ALA A 7 -53.10 24.09 -2.77
N PRO A 8 -53.60 22.91 -3.17
CA PRO A 8 -52.99 21.64 -2.73
C PRO A 8 -51.53 21.47 -3.18
N ALA A 9 -51.20 21.88 -4.41
CA ALA A 9 -49.84 21.79 -4.90
C ALA A 9 -48.92 22.79 -4.24
N LEU A 10 -49.39 23.99 -3.93
CA LEU A 10 -48.65 24.97 -3.16
C LEU A 10 -48.29 24.40 -1.78
N VAL A 11 -49.27 23.83 -1.07
CA VAL A 11 -49.06 23.22 0.25
C VAL A 11 -48.07 22.05 0.14
N LEU A 12 -48.25 21.13 -0.81
CA LEU A 12 -47.36 19.97 -1.01
C LEU A 12 -45.94 20.39 -1.37
N THR A 13 -45.78 21.38 -2.28
CA THR A 13 -44.44 21.88 -2.66
C THR A 13 -43.79 22.57 -1.48
N THR A 14 -44.53 23.31 -0.66
CA THR A 14 -44.02 23.93 0.56
C THR A 14 -43.56 22.89 1.59
N LEU A 15 -44.33 21.79 1.74
CA LEU A 15 -43.95 20.69 2.66
C LEU A 15 -42.74 19.88 2.17
N LEU A 16 -42.52 19.80 0.85
CA LEU A 16 -41.38 19.09 0.27
C LEU A 16 -40.08 19.93 0.27
N LEU A 17 -40.17 21.26 0.32
CA LEU A 17 -38.99 22.13 0.28
C LEU A 17 -37.99 21.89 1.41
N PRO A 18 -38.42 21.68 2.67
CA PRO A 18 -37.49 21.30 3.76
C PRO A 18 -36.70 20.02 3.50
N ALA A 19 -37.30 19.05 2.79
CA ALA A 19 -36.59 17.81 2.42
C ALA A 19 -35.40 18.08 1.48
N PHE A 20 -35.58 18.98 0.50
CA PHE A 20 -34.47 19.41 -0.36
C PHE A 20 -33.43 20.21 0.41
N GLY A 21 -33.86 21.05 1.37
CA GLY A 21 -32.95 21.73 2.31
C GLY A 21 -32.11 20.73 3.10
N TYR A 22 -32.76 19.71 3.67
CA TYR A 22 -32.07 18.62 4.38
C TYR A 22 -31.08 17.87 3.50
N ILE A 23 -31.47 17.49 2.27
CA ILE A 23 -30.59 16.84 1.29
C ILE A 23 -29.38 17.72 1.01
N TYR A 24 -29.56 19.02 0.76
CA TYR A 24 -28.45 19.94 0.55
C TYR A 24 -27.51 20.04 1.77
N PHE A 25 -28.06 20.22 2.98
CA PHE A 25 -27.24 20.31 4.19
C PHE A 25 -26.47 19.01 4.49
N ARG A 26 -27.03 17.87 4.09
CA ARG A 26 -26.42 16.54 4.28
C ARG A 26 -25.28 16.28 3.31
N TYR A 27 -25.50 16.57 2.02
CA TYR A 27 -24.52 16.26 0.97
C TYR A 27 -23.59 17.40 0.61
N ARG A 28 -24.05 18.64 0.81
CA ARG A 28 -23.32 19.89 0.46
C ARG A 28 -22.83 19.90 -0.99
N ASP A 29 -23.47 19.17 -1.88
CA ASP A 29 -23.13 19.13 -3.29
C ASP A 29 -23.90 20.20 -4.07
N THR A 30 -23.35 20.63 -5.22
CA THR A 30 -23.94 21.68 -6.03
C THR A 30 -25.24 21.21 -6.71
N ARG A 31 -25.39 19.91 -6.95
CA ARG A 31 -26.60 19.35 -7.57
C ARG A 31 -27.81 19.49 -6.66
N SER A 32 -27.66 19.10 -5.40
CA SER A 32 -28.75 19.24 -4.40
C SER A 32 -29.08 20.69 -4.11
N LEU A 33 -28.11 21.61 -4.14
CA LEU A 33 -28.33 23.05 -4.04
C LEU A 33 -29.20 23.55 -5.20
N LEU A 34 -28.89 23.13 -6.43
CA LEU A 34 -29.66 23.54 -7.62
C LEU A 34 -31.10 23.00 -7.60
N TRP A 35 -31.31 21.78 -7.08
CA TRP A 35 -32.65 21.25 -6.87
C TRP A 35 -33.44 22.07 -5.83
N PHE A 36 -32.80 22.34 -4.68
CA PHE A 36 -33.42 23.16 -3.64
C PHE A 36 -33.80 24.54 -4.16
N MET A 37 -32.88 25.25 -4.83
CA MET A 37 -33.13 26.56 -5.40
C MET A 37 -34.16 26.51 -6.51
N GLY A 38 -34.15 25.45 -7.35
CA GLY A 38 -35.13 25.24 -8.41
C GLY A 38 -36.55 25.15 -7.86
N PHE A 39 -36.77 24.35 -6.80
CA PHE A 39 -38.09 24.27 -6.16
C PHE A 39 -38.45 25.52 -5.36
N LEU A 40 -37.49 26.23 -4.78
CA LEU A 40 -37.75 27.53 -4.13
C LEU A 40 -38.28 28.57 -5.12
N PHE A 41 -37.66 28.68 -6.29
CA PHE A 41 -38.15 29.59 -7.35
C PHE A 41 -39.47 29.12 -7.96
N ALA A 42 -39.70 27.81 -8.08
CA ALA A 42 -41.01 27.27 -8.51
C ALA A 42 -42.09 27.60 -7.50
N LEU A 43 -41.82 27.47 -6.20
CA LEU A 43 -42.73 27.84 -5.12
C LEU A 43 -43.02 29.36 -5.14
N ALA A 44 -41.98 30.19 -5.29
CA ALA A 44 -42.16 31.65 -5.41
C ALA A 44 -43.09 32.03 -6.60
N SER A 45 -42.90 31.38 -7.75
CA SER A 45 -43.81 31.57 -8.90
C SER A 45 -45.26 31.17 -8.57
N MET A 46 -45.42 30.02 -7.87
CA MET A 46 -46.77 29.54 -7.48
C MET A 46 -47.44 30.48 -6.48
N VAL A 47 -46.70 31.00 -5.51
CA VAL A 47 -47.20 31.99 -4.54
C VAL A 47 -47.66 33.26 -5.26
N LEU A 48 -46.87 33.78 -6.20
CA LEU A 48 -47.21 34.97 -6.96
C LEU A 48 -48.47 34.76 -7.79
N VAL A 49 -48.63 33.60 -8.49
CA VAL A 49 -49.82 33.22 -9.23
C VAL A 49 -51.05 33.06 -8.30
N TYR A 50 -50.85 32.50 -7.09
CA TYR A 50 -51.92 32.33 -6.11
C TYR A 50 -52.44 33.66 -5.57
N ILE A 51 -51.56 34.63 -5.34
CA ILE A 51 -51.91 36.00 -4.92
C ILE A 51 -52.71 36.71 -6.03
N GLU A 52 -52.48 36.38 -7.29
CA GLU A 52 -53.24 36.88 -8.44
C GLU A 52 -54.68 36.34 -8.50
N GLY A 53 -54.99 35.29 -7.76
CA GLY A 53 -56.31 34.67 -7.73
C GLY A 53 -57.37 35.54 -7.07
N PRO A 54 -58.67 35.22 -7.24
CA PRO A 54 -59.84 36.06 -6.82
C PRO A 54 -60.00 36.18 -5.30
N TRP A 55 -59.10 35.63 -4.50
CA TRP A 55 -59.15 35.61 -3.04
C TRP A 55 -58.87 36.98 -2.36
N LEU A 56 -58.12 37.86 -3.04
CA LEU A 56 -57.71 39.16 -2.51
C LEU A 56 -58.55 40.34 -2.98
N GLY A 57 -59.77 40.09 -3.51
CA GLY A 57 -60.78 41.10 -3.85
C GLY A 57 -60.21 42.39 -4.42
N ALA A 58 -60.33 42.62 -5.75
CA ALA A 58 -60.07 43.86 -6.46
C ALA A 58 -58.73 44.57 -6.24
N VAL A 59 -57.70 43.90 -5.77
CA VAL A 59 -56.31 44.42 -5.84
C VAL A 59 -55.90 44.43 -7.30
N ARG A 60 -55.71 45.60 -7.90
CA ARG A 60 -55.11 45.73 -9.26
C ARG A 60 -53.74 45.09 -9.21
N ILE A 61 -53.64 43.88 -9.79
CA ILE A 61 -52.39 43.13 -9.86
C ILE A 61 -51.41 43.99 -10.63
N HIS A 62 -50.31 44.35 -9.97
CA HIS A 62 -49.31 45.17 -10.62
C HIS A 62 -48.61 44.34 -11.69
N PRO A 63 -48.43 44.80 -12.94
CA PRO A 63 -47.78 44.06 -14.02
C PRO A 63 -46.41 43.47 -13.65
N TRP A 64 -45.71 44.09 -12.66
CA TRP A 64 -44.42 43.59 -12.20
C TRP A 64 -44.53 42.27 -11.42
N MET A 65 -45.67 41.95 -10.79
CA MET A 65 -45.85 40.68 -10.06
C MET A 65 -45.97 39.51 -11.05
N VAL A 66 -46.71 39.70 -12.13
CA VAL A 66 -46.81 38.71 -13.21
C VAL A 66 -45.47 38.45 -13.85
N ALA A 67 -44.71 39.53 -14.11
CA ALA A 67 -43.35 39.43 -14.62
C ALA A 67 -42.42 38.68 -13.65
N ALA A 68 -42.50 38.99 -12.35
CA ALA A 68 -41.70 38.31 -11.32
C ALA A 68 -42.02 36.82 -11.23
N GLY A 69 -43.31 36.43 -11.33
CA GLY A 69 -43.71 35.02 -11.35
C GLY A 69 -43.16 34.27 -12.58
N GLN A 70 -43.19 34.91 -13.75
CA GLN A 70 -42.60 34.33 -14.98
C GLN A 70 -41.09 34.25 -14.91
N ILE A 71 -40.39 35.23 -14.34
CA ILE A 71 -38.97 35.20 -14.11
C ILE A 71 -38.58 34.06 -13.17
N ALA A 72 -39.31 33.93 -12.06
CA ALA A 72 -39.06 32.87 -11.07
C ALA A 72 -39.16 31.46 -11.70
N ILE A 73 -40.16 31.20 -12.51
CA ILE A 73 -40.33 29.88 -13.15
C ILE A 73 -39.32 29.61 -14.24
N GLN A 74 -38.85 30.67 -14.97
CA GLN A 74 -37.75 30.53 -15.93
C GLN A 74 -36.43 30.16 -15.23
N ILE A 75 -36.13 30.84 -14.13
CA ILE A 75 -34.95 30.53 -13.32
C ILE A 75 -35.05 29.09 -12.78
N SER A 76 -36.22 28.69 -12.26
CA SER A 76 -36.46 27.32 -11.77
C SER A 76 -36.16 26.28 -12.85
N SER A 77 -36.72 26.42 -14.04
CA SER A 77 -36.50 25.46 -15.14
C SER A 77 -35.05 25.37 -15.59
N ALA A 78 -34.33 26.49 -15.58
CA ALA A 78 -32.89 26.52 -15.89
C ALA A 78 -32.02 25.87 -14.83
N LEU A 79 -32.37 26.04 -13.54
CA LEU A 79 -31.65 25.40 -12.44
C LEU A 79 -31.76 23.88 -12.46
N PHE A 80 -32.98 23.35 -12.78
CA PHE A 80 -33.14 21.90 -12.96
C PHE A 80 -32.33 21.38 -14.13
N LEU A 81 -32.32 22.07 -15.26
CA LEU A 81 -31.49 21.70 -16.41
C LEU A 81 -29.99 21.73 -16.06
N ALA A 82 -29.54 22.79 -15.38
CA ALA A 82 -28.15 22.95 -14.97
C ALA A 82 -27.70 21.85 -13.97
N SER A 83 -28.61 21.36 -13.12
CA SER A 83 -28.29 20.33 -12.12
C SER A 83 -27.86 18.99 -12.73
N LEU A 84 -28.21 18.73 -13.98
CA LEU A 84 -27.89 17.48 -14.69
C LEU A 84 -26.69 17.62 -15.63
N SER A 85 -26.13 18.82 -15.76
CA SER A 85 -24.91 19.05 -16.55
C SER A 85 -23.66 18.85 -15.70
N PRO A 86 -22.48 18.58 -16.32
CA PRO A 86 -21.22 18.62 -15.61
C PRO A 86 -20.99 20.04 -15.07
N LEU A 87 -20.90 20.15 -13.74
CA LEU A 87 -20.97 21.44 -13.03
C LEU A 87 -19.71 22.29 -13.17
N TYR A 88 -18.57 21.66 -13.44
CA TYR A 88 -17.27 22.34 -13.49
C TYR A 88 -16.49 22.00 -14.77
N PHE A 89 -15.90 23.03 -15.35
CA PHE A 89 -14.96 22.92 -16.45
C PHE A 89 -13.57 23.39 -15.98
N ARG A 90 -12.57 22.56 -16.15
CA ARG A 90 -11.19 22.92 -15.90
C ARG A 90 -10.58 23.48 -17.19
N LEU A 91 -10.34 24.78 -17.22
CA LEU A 91 -9.52 25.43 -18.22
C LEU A 91 -8.16 25.77 -17.58
N GLY A 92 -7.19 24.88 -17.66
CA GLY A 92 -5.90 25.03 -16.99
C GLY A 92 -6.06 25.05 -15.47
N ARG A 93 -5.76 26.20 -14.83
CA ARG A 93 -5.89 26.40 -13.37
C ARG A 93 -7.25 26.91 -12.91
N PHE A 94 -8.14 27.26 -13.83
CA PHE A 94 -9.46 27.84 -13.51
C PHE A 94 -10.57 26.80 -13.63
N GLU A 95 -11.40 26.72 -12.59
CA GLU A 95 -12.65 25.95 -12.60
C GLU A 95 -13.80 26.91 -12.92
N ILE A 96 -14.37 26.80 -14.12
CA ILE A 96 -15.51 27.60 -14.54
C ILE A 96 -16.80 26.82 -14.27
N LEU A 97 -17.72 27.45 -13.55
CA LEU A 97 -19.00 26.87 -13.24
C LEU A 97 -19.88 26.82 -14.49
N TYR A 98 -20.27 25.64 -14.96
CA TYR A 98 -21.12 25.45 -16.14
C TYR A 98 -22.55 25.99 -16.01
N VAL A 99 -22.99 26.29 -14.80
CA VAL A 99 -24.28 26.92 -14.54
C VAL A 99 -24.43 28.25 -15.29
N ILE A 100 -23.32 28.98 -15.50
CA ILE A 100 -23.35 30.30 -16.19
C ILE A 100 -23.92 30.20 -17.62
N PRO A 101 -23.43 29.30 -18.51
CA PRO A 101 -24.03 29.16 -19.85
C PRO A 101 -25.52 28.81 -19.84
N TYR A 102 -25.97 27.99 -18.89
CA TYR A 102 -27.38 27.61 -18.76
C TYR A 102 -28.27 28.70 -18.20
N SER A 103 -27.72 29.65 -17.44
CA SER A 103 -28.47 30.77 -16.87
C SER A 103 -28.70 31.91 -17.86
N ILE A 104 -27.88 32.02 -18.92
CA ILE A 104 -27.98 33.12 -19.90
C ILE A 104 -29.34 33.20 -20.59
N PRO A 105 -29.89 32.13 -21.20
CA PRO A 105 -31.19 32.22 -21.86
C PRO A 105 -32.35 32.59 -20.93
N PRO A 106 -32.48 32.00 -19.71
CA PRO A 106 -33.53 32.41 -18.78
C PRO A 106 -33.42 33.89 -18.36
N VAL A 107 -32.20 34.39 -18.15
CA VAL A 107 -31.97 35.80 -17.82
C VAL A 107 -32.42 36.70 -18.98
N ILE A 108 -32.04 36.35 -20.22
CA ILE A 108 -32.48 37.08 -21.42
C ILE A 108 -34.00 37.06 -21.53
N CYS A 109 -34.63 35.87 -21.41
CA CYS A 109 -36.08 35.74 -21.45
C CYS A 109 -36.73 36.55 -20.34
N SER A 110 -36.14 36.65 -19.16
CA SER A 110 -36.63 37.43 -18.03
C SER A 110 -36.59 38.94 -18.31
N ILE A 111 -35.49 39.41 -18.89
CA ILE A 111 -35.35 40.83 -19.30
C ILE A 111 -36.35 41.19 -20.37
N LEU A 112 -36.52 40.31 -21.36
CA LEU A 112 -37.49 40.52 -22.44
C LEU A 112 -38.93 40.49 -21.92
N ALA A 113 -39.26 39.56 -21.03
CA ALA A 113 -40.56 39.48 -20.38
C ALA A 113 -40.87 40.76 -19.60
N PHE A 114 -39.95 41.31 -18.86
CA PHE A 114 -40.12 42.56 -18.12
C PHE A 114 -40.35 43.74 -19.06
N GLY A 115 -39.65 43.80 -20.19
CA GLY A 115 -39.86 44.81 -21.24
C GLY A 115 -41.28 44.73 -21.86
N VAL A 116 -41.73 43.53 -22.22
CA VAL A 116 -43.05 43.26 -22.78
C VAL A 116 -44.18 43.69 -21.83
N PHE A 117 -44.05 43.36 -20.55
CA PHE A 117 -45.04 43.76 -19.53
C PHE A 117 -45.07 45.27 -19.27
N ARG A 118 -44.02 46.02 -19.56
CA ARG A 118 -43.96 47.48 -19.54
C ARG A 118 -44.48 48.15 -20.82
N GLY A 119 -44.84 47.38 -21.85
CA GLY A 119 -45.25 47.91 -23.16
C GLY A 119 -44.09 48.48 -23.97
N ALA A 120 -42.86 48.16 -23.58
CA ALA A 120 -41.65 48.58 -24.33
C ALA A 120 -41.38 47.59 -25.48
N THR A 121 -41.31 48.06 -26.71
CA THR A 121 -40.81 47.27 -27.83
C THR A 121 -39.28 47.25 -27.73
N PRO A 122 -38.64 46.06 -27.66
CA PRO A 122 -37.18 46.00 -27.68
C PRO A 122 -36.64 46.55 -29.00
N THR A 123 -35.91 47.61 -28.94
CA THR A 123 -35.26 48.25 -30.12
C THR A 123 -33.77 48.16 -30.06
N GLY A 124 -33.13 47.76 -31.16
CA GLY A 124 -31.69 47.86 -31.35
C GLY A 124 -30.93 46.54 -31.50
N PRO A 125 -29.65 46.59 -31.85
CA PRO A 125 -28.80 45.41 -32.10
C PRO A 125 -28.66 44.47 -30.90
N MET A 126 -28.92 44.94 -29.65
CA MET A 126 -28.89 44.10 -28.45
C MET A 126 -29.88 42.98 -28.50
N VAL A 127 -31.05 43.16 -29.14
CA VAL A 127 -32.09 42.15 -29.31
C VAL A 127 -31.61 40.98 -30.17
N PHE A 128 -30.63 41.17 -31.02
CA PHE A 128 -30.08 40.15 -31.89
C PHE A 128 -28.85 39.44 -31.26
N VAL A 129 -27.93 40.24 -30.73
CA VAL A 129 -26.62 39.76 -30.23
C VAL A 129 -26.80 38.87 -28.99
N ILE A 130 -27.66 39.24 -28.05
CA ILE A 130 -27.83 38.53 -26.80
C ILE A 130 -28.44 37.10 -26.98
N PRO A 131 -29.53 36.89 -27.74
CA PRO A 131 -30.04 35.54 -28.01
C PRO A 131 -29.06 34.64 -28.75
N VAL A 132 -28.32 35.21 -29.72
CA VAL A 132 -27.29 34.46 -30.46
C VAL A 132 -26.17 34.01 -29.53
N LEU A 133 -25.64 34.88 -28.66
CA LEU A 133 -24.67 34.54 -27.66
C LEU A 133 -25.19 33.49 -26.67
N GLY A 134 -26.47 33.60 -26.26
CA GLY A 134 -27.12 32.62 -25.41
C GLY A 134 -27.22 31.24 -26.08
N ALA A 135 -27.62 31.20 -27.36
CA ALA A 135 -27.67 29.97 -28.14
C ALA A 135 -26.28 29.31 -28.33
N ILE A 136 -25.27 30.13 -28.64
CA ILE A 136 -23.87 29.65 -28.75
C ILE A 136 -23.38 29.08 -27.41
N SER A 137 -23.64 29.76 -26.30
CA SER A 137 -23.22 29.30 -24.97
C SER A 137 -23.86 27.97 -24.58
N LEU A 138 -25.14 27.80 -24.87
CA LEU A 138 -25.87 26.55 -24.68
C LEU A 138 -25.33 25.43 -25.58
N PHE A 139 -25.07 25.74 -26.84
CA PHE A 139 -24.51 24.77 -27.78
C PHE A 139 -23.14 24.25 -27.29
N VAL A 140 -22.27 25.13 -26.86
CA VAL A 140 -20.97 24.75 -26.29
C VAL A 140 -21.15 23.89 -25.04
N ALA A 141 -22.06 24.24 -24.13
CA ALA A 141 -22.36 23.46 -22.93
C ALA A 141 -22.89 22.06 -23.28
N PHE A 142 -23.79 21.94 -24.25
CA PHE A 142 -24.29 20.64 -24.69
C PHE A 142 -23.29 19.80 -25.44
N LEU A 143 -22.42 20.41 -26.27
CA LEU A 143 -21.34 19.74 -26.96
C LEU A 143 -20.41 19.06 -25.94
N TRP A 144 -20.03 19.79 -24.90
CA TRP A 144 -19.20 19.27 -23.82
C TRP A 144 -19.91 18.18 -22.99
N CYS A 145 -21.16 18.36 -22.67
CA CYS A 145 -21.99 17.38 -21.98
C CYS A 145 -22.09 16.07 -22.79
N SER A 146 -22.21 16.18 -24.11
CA SER A 146 -22.19 15.03 -25.02
C SER A 146 -20.88 14.25 -24.99
N VAL A 147 -19.75 14.95 -24.98
CA VAL A 147 -18.43 14.31 -24.92
C VAL A 147 -18.22 13.55 -23.60
N LYS A 148 -18.63 14.15 -22.46
CA LYS A 148 -18.44 13.54 -21.13
C LYS A 148 -19.49 12.48 -20.75
N SER A 149 -20.75 12.68 -21.12
CA SER A 149 -21.87 11.82 -20.69
C SER A 149 -22.38 10.85 -21.77
N ALA A 150 -21.71 10.78 -22.93
CA ALA A 150 -22.14 10.01 -24.11
C ALA A 150 -23.57 10.36 -24.56
N MET A 151 -23.99 11.60 -24.35
CA MET A 151 -25.27 12.12 -24.81
C MET A 151 -25.20 12.36 -26.33
N PRO A 152 -26.24 12.02 -27.10
CA PRO A 152 -26.24 12.25 -28.54
C PRO A 152 -26.18 13.75 -28.88
N ILE A 153 -25.20 14.15 -29.68
CA ILE A 153 -24.99 15.56 -30.09
C ILE A 153 -26.26 16.13 -30.78
N TRP A 154 -26.96 15.31 -31.54
CA TRP A 154 -28.20 15.75 -32.22
C TRP A 154 -29.28 16.23 -31.26
N LEU A 155 -29.36 15.68 -30.05
CA LEU A 155 -30.34 16.09 -29.04
C LEU A 155 -30.04 17.51 -28.54
N GLY A 156 -28.76 17.82 -28.27
CA GLY A 156 -28.31 19.16 -27.91
C GLY A 156 -28.55 20.17 -29.02
N LEU A 157 -28.25 19.81 -30.28
CA LEU A 157 -28.50 20.64 -31.45
C LEU A 157 -30.00 20.95 -31.63
N SER A 158 -30.85 19.93 -31.53
CA SER A 158 -32.31 20.09 -31.64
C SER A 158 -32.84 21.04 -30.57
N TYR A 159 -32.39 20.86 -29.31
CA TYR A 159 -32.76 21.75 -28.22
C TYR A 159 -32.30 23.19 -28.45
N CYS A 160 -31.06 23.42 -28.85
CA CYS A 160 -30.53 24.76 -29.13
C CYS A 160 -31.28 25.43 -30.29
N THR A 161 -31.65 24.66 -31.32
CA THR A 161 -32.45 25.16 -32.47
C THR A 161 -33.84 25.57 -32.04
N VAL A 162 -34.56 24.74 -31.28
CA VAL A 162 -35.91 25.04 -30.75
C VAL A 162 -35.85 26.26 -29.83
N LEU A 163 -34.92 26.26 -28.85
CA LEU A 163 -34.79 27.36 -27.91
C LEU A 163 -34.43 28.68 -28.63
N GLY A 164 -33.47 28.63 -29.55
CA GLY A 164 -33.05 29.79 -30.34
C GLY A 164 -34.21 30.37 -31.18
N SER A 165 -35.01 29.50 -31.83
CA SER A 165 -36.18 29.93 -32.60
C SER A 165 -37.24 30.57 -31.73
N LEU A 166 -37.49 30.03 -30.54
CA LEU A 166 -38.45 30.58 -29.57
C LEU A 166 -38.00 31.94 -29.05
N VAL A 167 -36.72 32.08 -28.69
CA VAL A 167 -36.15 33.34 -28.19
C VAL A 167 -36.17 34.40 -29.28
N LEU A 168 -35.80 34.06 -30.53
CA LEU A 168 -35.89 34.97 -31.66
C LEU A 168 -37.33 35.44 -31.87
N ARG A 169 -38.33 34.54 -31.77
CA ARG A 169 -39.72 34.89 -31.91
C ARG A 169 -40.21 35.87 -30.83
N VAL A 170 -39.76 35.69 -29.58
CA VAL A 170 -40.05 36.64 -28.49
C VAL A 170 -39.47 38.02 -28.79
N CYS A 171 -38.29 38.07 -29.44
CA CYS A 171 -37.62 39.33 -29.78
C CYS A 171 -38.33 40.09 -30.92
N PHE A 172 -38.85 39.40 -31.94
CA PHE A 172 -39.34 40.02 -33.17
C PHE A 172 -40.84 40.21 -33.25
N VAL A 173 -41.65 39.48 -32.46
CA VAL A 173 -43.09 39.57 -32.48
C VAL A 173 -43.60 40.19 -31.18
N PRO A 174 -44.13 41.43 -31.20
CA PRO A 174 -44.65 42.04 -29.99
C PRO A 174 -45.85 41.27 -29.45
N GLY A 175 -45.74 40.84 -28.20
CA GLY A 175 -46.90 40.38 -27.43
C GLY A 175 -47.05 38.92 -27.04
N PRO A 176 -46.22 37.90 -27.41
CA PRO A 176 -46.59 36.55 -27.02
C PRO A 176 -45.86 36.10 -25.72
N ALA A 177 -46.53 36.33 -24.58
CA ALA A 177 -46.17 35.65 -23.31
C ALA A 177 -46.13 34.12 -23.47
N TRP A 178 -46.82 33.55 -24.45
CA TRP A 178 -46.82 32.12 -24.74
C TRP A 178 -45.44 31.56 -25.15
N ALA A 179 -44.62 32.34 -25.85
CA ALA A 179 -43.28 31.85 -26.22
C ALA A 179 -42.36 31.66 -25.01
N LEU A 180 -42.53 32.46 -23.97
CA LEU A 180 -41.81 32.27 -22.69
C LEU A 180 -42.19 30.96 -21.99
N ILE A 181 -43.48 30.61 -22.05
CA ILE A 181 -43.96 29.34 -21.51
C ILE A 181 -43.40 28.17 -22.31
N LEU A 182 -43.30 28.30 -23.65
CA LEU A 182 -42.65 27.26 -24.47
C LEU A 182 -41.15 27.08 -24.16
N VAL A 183 -40.42 28.17 -23.87
CA VAL A 183 -39.04 28.08 -23.43
C VAL A 183 -38.93 27.29 -22.12
N GLN A 184 -39.78 27.60 -21.14
CA GLN A 184 -39.86 26.84 -19.89
C GLN A 184 -40.15 25.35 -20.15
N CYS A 185 -41.12 25.06 -21.01
CA CYS A 185 -41.49 23.67 -21.35
C CYS A 185 -40.36 22.94 -22.03
N ALA A 186 -39.62 23.58 -22.93
CA ALA A 186 -38.45 23.02 -23.58
C ALA A 186 -37.34 22.68 -22.54
N ASN A 187 -37.11 23.57 -21.56
CA ASN A 187 -36.14 23.32 -20.47
C ASN A 187 -36.58 22.11 -19.62
N LEU A 188 -37.85 22.03 -19.24
CA LEU A 188 -38.36 20.91 -18.41
C LEU A 188 -38.32 19.58 -19.15
N LEU A 189 -38.69 19.57 -20.43
CA LEU A 189 -38.64 18.37 -21.28
C LEU A 189 -37.18 17.91 -21.44
N MET A 190 -36.28 18.86 -21.69
CA MET A 190 -34.84 18.54 -21.78
C MET A 190 -34.29 18.03 -20.45
N THR A 191 -34.73 18.57 -19.32
CA THR A 191 -34.40 18.07 -17.99
C THR A 191 -34.83 16.62 -17.82
N ALA A 192 -36.06 16.28 -18.22
CA ALA A 192 -36.56 14.90 -18.18
C ALA A 192 -35.71 13.94 -19.02
N LEU A 193 -35.36 14.34 -20.23
CA LEU A 193 -34.49 13.54 -21.12
C LEU A 193 -33.10 13.37 -20.57
N LEU A 194 -32.48 14.46 -20.11
CA LEU A 194 -31.14 14.42 -19.51
C LEU A 194 -31.07 13.53 -18.26
N LEU A 195 -32.13 13.53 -17.46
CA LEU A 195 -32.20 12.71 -16.25
C LEU A 195 -32.03 11.23 -16.58
N VAL A 196 -32.66 10.74 -17.63
CA VAL A 196 -32.54 9.37 -18.12
C VAL A 196 -31.15 9.10 -18.70
N PHE A 197 -30.61 10.04 -19.50
CA PHE A 197 -29.28 9.84 -20.13
C PHE A 197 -28.10 9.97 -19.18
N VAL A 198 -28.16 10.91 -18.24
CA VAL A 198 -27.02 11.18 -17.31
C VAL A 198 -26.93 10.14 -16.19
N ILE A 199 -28.06 9.78 -15.60
CA ILE A 199 -28.09 8.81 -14.50
C ILE A 199 -27.89 7.37 -15.01
N ARG A 200 -28.19 7.11 -16.30
CA ARG A 200 -27.98 5.81 -17.00
C ARG A 200 -28.56 4.59 -16.28
N ARG A 201 -29.44 4.77 -15.31
CA ARG A 201 -30.21 3.70 -14.66
C ARG A 201 -31.68 4.09 -14.67
N LEU A 202 -32.54 3.13 -15.00
CA LEU A 202 -33.97 3.29 -14.93
C LEU A 202 -34.47 2.94 -13.53
N SER A 203 -34.05 3.74 -12.55
CA SER A 203 -34.53 3.58 -11.18
C SER A 203 -35.94 4.20 -11.04
N PRO A 204 -36.74 3.76 -10.05
CA PRO A 204 -38.06 4.34 -9.76
C PRO A 204 -38.00 5.85 -9.59
N GLY A 205 -36.99 6.38 -8.92
CA GLY A 205 -36.79 7.81 -8.71
C GLY A 205 -36.58 8.57 -10.02
N VAL A 206 -35.72 8.03 -10.92
CA VAL A 206 -35.47 8.63 -12.25
C VAL A 206 -36.71 8.62 -13.12
N VAL A 207 -37.44 7.50 -13.18
CA VAL A 207 -38.66 7.38 -13.97
C VAL A 207 -39.74 8.35 -13.46
N LEU A 208 -39.93 8.40 -12.14
CA LEU A 208 -40.91 9.28 -11.50
C LEU A 208 -40.57 10.76 -11.75
N SER A 209 -39.33 11.15 -11.59
CA SER A 209 -38.84 12.51 -11.86
C SER A 209 -39.07 12.90 -13.33
N ALA A 210 -38.66 12.03 -14.26
CA ALA A 210 -38.84 12.28 -15.69
C ALA A 210 -40.30 12.44 -16.09
N LEU A 211 -41.19 11.55 -15.60
CA LEU A 211 -42.62 11.65 -15.80
C LEU A 211 -43.19 12.96 -15.21
N GLY A 212 -42.72 13.34 -14.02
CA GLY A 212 -43.12 14.59 -13.38
C GLY A 212 -42.73 15.82 -14.20
N PHE A 213 -41.52 15.90 -14.70
CA PHE A 213 -41.08 16.99 -15.56
C PHE A 213 -41.76 16.98 -16.92
N CYS A 214 -42.03 15.82 -17.51
CA CYS A 214 -42.85 15.71 -18.72
C CYS A 214 -44.27 16.22 -18.48
N ALA A 215 -44.93 15.80 -17.39
CA ALA A 215 -46.27 16.29 -17.04
C ALA A 215 -46.29 17.80 -16.80
N TRP A 216 -45.25 18.34 -16.16
CA TRP A 216 -45.09 19.79 -15.94
C TRP A 216 -44.91 20.53 -17.28
N SER A 217 -44.16 19.97 -18.23
CA SER A 217 -43.95 20.56 -19.56
C SER A 217 -45.24 20.66 -20.41
N LEU A 218 -46.31 19.92 -20.07
CA LEU A 218 -47.61 20.00 -20.74
C LEU A 218 -48.28 21.38 -20.58
N SER A 219 -47.73 22.29 -19.75
CA SER A 219 -48.15 23.68 -19.69
C SER A 219 -48.07 24.38 -21.07
N ALA A 220 -47.28 23.89 -22.01
CA ALA A 220 -47.26 24.31 -23.40
C ALA A 220 -48.61 24.23 -24.09
N LEU A 221 -49.42 23.21 -23.78
CA LEU A 221 -50.71 22.97 -24.39
C LEU A 221 -51.75 24.02 -24.00
N GLN A 222 -51.61 24.70 -22.85
CA GLN A 222 -52.50 25.75 -22.40
C GLN A 222 -52.39 27.05 -23.22
N VAL A 223 -51.26 27.20 -23.91
CA VAL A 223 -50.88 28.48 -24.54
C VAL A 223 -51.02 28.44 -26.07
N LEU A 224 -51.19 27.24 -26.64
CA LEU A 224 -51.37 27.09 -28.07
C LEU A 224 -52.80 27.58 -28.51
N PRO A 225 -52.91 28.71 -29.24
CA PRO A 225 -54.20 29.26 -29.62
C PRO A 225 -55.02 28.34 -30.52
N ALA A 226 -54.41 27.37 -31.16
CA ALA A 226 -55.03 26.39 -32.04
C ALA A 226 -55.83 25.30 -31.32
N LEU A 227 -55.56 25.08 -29.98
CA LEU A 227 -56.30 24.11 -29.18
C LEU A 227 -57.35 24.83 -28.32
N SER A 228 -58.51 25.09 -28.87
CA SER A 228 -59.69 25.42 -28.08
C SER A 228 -60.13 24.17 -27.31
N LEU A 229 -59.44 23.85 -26.20
CA LEU A 229 -59.81 22.70 -25.38
C LEU A 229 -61.12 22.92 -24.67
N PRO A 230 -62.05 21.95 -24.69
CA PRO A 230 -63.30 22.02 -23.91
C PRO A 230 -62.97 22.30 -22.44
N SER A 231 -63.80 23.07 -21.74
CA SER A 231 -63.54 23.51 -20.35
C SER A 231 -63.20 22.37 -19.37
N VAL A 232 -63.75 21.19 -19.58
CA VAL A 232 -63.49 19.98 -18.76
C VAL A 232 -62.06 19.43 -18.98
N LEU A 233 -61.64 19.40 -20.26
CA LEU A 233 -60.26 18.97 -20.59
C LEU A 233 -59.18 19.97 -20.11
N GLY A 234 -59.53 21.28 -20.19
CA GLY A 234 -58.60 22.32 -19.65
C GLY A 234 -58.38 22.21 -18.15
N VAL A 235 -59.42 21.95 -17.37
CA VAL A 235 -59.29 21.71 -15.92
C VAL A 235 -58.51 20.45 -15.62
N GLY A 236 -58.75 19.37 -16.38
CA GLY A 236 -57.95 18.13 -16.24
C GLY A 236 -56.48 18.34 -16.51
N LEU A 237 -56.14 19.10 -17.57
CA LEU A 237 -54.75 19.42 -17.91
C LEU A 237 -54.05 20.25 -16.83
N ILE A 238 -54.73 21.25 -16.26
CA ILE A 238 -54.20 22.03 -15.13
C ILE A 238 -53.83 21.12 -13.95
N ARG A 239 -54.70 20.18 -13.60
CA ARG A 239 -54.43 19.20 -12.53
C ARG A 239 -53.19 18.35 -12.81
N ILE A 240 -53.05 17.86 -14.03
CA ILE A 240 -51.86 17.05 -14.44
C ILE A 240 -50.59 17.88 -14.32
N ILE A 241 -50.58 19.13 -14.77
CA ILE A 241 -49.42 20.02 -14.70
C ILE A 241 -49.04 20.31 -13.25
N VAL A 242 -50.02 20.59 -12.41
CA VAL A 242 -49.83 20.90 -11.01
C VAL A 242 -49.31 19.67 -10.25
N MET A 243 -49.87 18.50 -10.50
CA MET A 243 -49.41 17.25 -9.94
C MET A 243 -48.01 16.86 -10.46
N GLY A 244 -47.72 17.18 -11.72
CA GLY A 244 -46.39 16.95 -12.31
C GLY A 244 -45.25 17.58 -11.53
N LYS A 245 -45.46 18.78 -10.95
CA LYS A 245 -44.46 19.44 -10.08
C LYS A 245 -44.17 18.63 -8.81
N VAL A 246 -45.24 18.14 -8.18
CA VAL A 246 -45.12 17.32 -6.96
C VAL A 246 -44.46 15.98 -7.27
N VAL A 247 -44.86 15.35 -8.36
CA VAL A 247 -44.28 14.07 -8.81
C VAL A 247 -42.79 14.23 -9.14
N ALA A 248 -42.42 15.34 -9.83
CA ALA A 248 -41.00 15.62 -10.09
C ALA A 248 -40.21 15.80 -8.79
N ALA A 249 -40.76 16.52 -7.80
CA ALA A 249 -40.13 16.71 -6.51
C ALA A 249 -39.92 15.38 -5.75
N LEU A 250 -40.97 14.56 -5.64
CA LEU A 250 -40.91 13.24 -5.02
C LEU A 250 -39.91 12.33 -5.72
N GLY A 251 -39.90 12.36 -7.06
CA GLY A 251 -38.96 11.59 -7.85
C GLY A 251 -37.51 11.99 -7.58
N LEU A 252 -37.19 13.29 -7.52
CA LEU A 252 -35.82 13.74 -7.20
C LEU A 252 -35.39 13.41 -5.75
N ILE A 253 -36.33 13.49 -4.79
CA ILE A 253 -36.06 13.03 -3.43
C ILE A 253 -35.77 11.52 -3.43
N LEU A 254 -36.52 10.75 -4.19
CA LEU A 254 -36.32 9.31 -4.33
C LEU A 254 -34.95 8.99 -4.97
N VAL A 255 -34.55 9.75 -6.01
CA VAL A 255 -33.20 9.62 -6.60
C VAL A 255 -32.10 9.85 -5.55
N ALA A 256 -32.26 10.89 -4.72
CA ALA A 256 -31.30 11.15 -3.67
C ALA A 256 -31.23 10.02 -2.62
N LEU A 257 -32.38 9.45 -2.24
CA LEU A 257 -32.47 8.31 -1.34
C LEU A 257 -31.85 7.04 -1.95
N GLU A 258 -32.09 6.79 -3.24
CA GLU A 258 -31.51 5.67 -3.98
C GLU A 258 -29.96 5.79 -4.03
N ASP A 259 -29.45 6.99 -4.29
CA ASP A 259 -28.00 7.24 -4.27
C ASP A 259 -27.42 7.01 -2.87
N GLU A 260 -28.12 7.41 -1.80
CA GLU A 260 -27.69 7.15 -0.42
C GLU A 260 -27.68 5.66 -0.07
N LEU A 261 -28.71 4.93 -0.51
CA LEU A 261 -28.79 3.49 -0.30
C LEU A 261 -27.65 2.76 -1.02
N ASP A 262 -27.35 3.14 -2.26
CA ASP A 262 -26.24 2.55 -3.03
C ASP A 262 -24.89 2.81 -2.35
N ILE A 263 -24.65 4.06 -1.90
CA ILE A 263 -23.41 4.41 -1.16
C ILE A 263 -23.30 3.60 0.13
N ASN A 264 -24.39 3.49 0.88
CA ASN A 264 -24.42 2.72 2.13
C ASN A 264 -24.24 1.20 1.88
N GLU A 265 -24.79 0.66 0.78
CA GLU A 265 -24.62 -0.75 0.42
C GLU A 265 -23.16 -1.04 0.06
N VAL A 266 -22.51 -0.18 -0.73
CA VAL A 266 -21.09 -0.29 -1.05
C VAL A 266 -20.23 -0.20 0.22
N ALA A 267 -20.55 0.74 1.12
CA ALA A 267 -19.81 0.88 2.39
C ALA A 267 -19.97 -0.36 3.28
N ARG A 268 -21.19 -0.91 3.41
CA ARG A 268 -21.45 -2.13 4.18
C ARG A 268 -20.75 -3.35 3.58
N GLU A 269 -20.72 -3.46 2.25
CA GLU A 269 -20.04 -4.59 1.60
C GLU A 269 -18.51 -4.51 1.79
N ARG A 270 -17.93 -3.29 1.76
CA ARG A 270 -16.52 -3.08 2.11
C ARG A 270 -16.22 -3.47 3.55
N GLU A 271 -17.06 -3.02 4.49
CA GLU A 271 -16.91 -3.38 5.91
C GLU A 271 -17.00 -4.90 6.14
N ARG A 272 -18.00 -5.55 5.52
CA ARG A 272 -18.15 -7.01 5.60
C ARG A 272 -16.93 -7.74 5.02
N ARG A 273 -16.37 -7.24 3.91
CA ARG A 273 -15.17 -7.81 3.30
C ARG A 273 -13.96 -7.63 4.22
N ALA A 274 -13.70 -6.41 4.66
CA ALA A 274 -12.60 -6.13 5.58
C ALA A 274 -12.68 -7.00 6.85
N ARG A 275 -13.89 -7.22 7.36
CA ARG A 275 -14.11 -8.11 8.51
C ARG A 275 -13.79 -9.57 8.18
N ARG A 276 -14.25 -10.11 7.03
CA ARG A 276 -13.92 -11.47 6.59
C ARG A 276 -12.41 -11.65 6.38
N GLU A 277 -11.74 -10.67 5.77
CA GLU A 277 -10.30 -10.66 5.61
C GLU A 277 -9.59 -10.70 6.97
N LEU A 278 -9.99 -9.87 7.92
CA LEU A 278 -9.43 -9.88 9.28
C LEU A 278 -9.68 -11.22 10.00
N GLU A 279 -10.86 -11.79 9.88
CA GLU A 279 -11.19 -13.10 10.45
C GLU A 279 -10.32 -14.20 9.83
N ALA A 280 -10.13 -14.21 8.50
CA ALA A 280 -9.25 -15.15 7.81
C ALA A 280 -7.79 -15.00 8.27
N TYR A 281 -7.30 -13.76 8.41
CA TYR A 281 -5.93 -13.47 8.82
C TYR A 281 -5.66 -13.72 10.32
N THR A 282 -6.70 -13.96 11.13
CA THR A 282 -6.55 -14.35 12.54
C THR A 282 -6.45 -15.84 12.78
N GLY A 283 -6.57 -16.65 11.74
CA GLY A 283 -6.58 -18.12 11.81
C GLY A 283 -5.31 -18.77 12.37
N PRO A 284 -5.30 -20.09 12.54
CA PRO A 284 -4.26 -20.86 13.23
C PRO A 284 -2.89 -20.88 12.52
N ILE A 285 -2.80 -20.40 11.28
CA ILE A 285 -1.54 -20.33 10.50
C ILE A 285 -0.47 -19.53 11.25
N LEU A 286 -0.87 -18.45 11.95
CA LEU A 286 0.05 -17.60 12.72
C LEU A 286 0.37 -18.12 14.12
N ALA A 287 -0.18 -19.27 14.54
CA ALA A 287 0.06 -19.86 15.86
C ALA A 287 1.32 -20.77 15.90
N ARG A 288 1.98 -21.02 14.78
CA ARG A 288 3.19 -21.85 14.68
C ARG A 288 4.43 -21.09 15.15
N ARG A 289 5.36 -21.78 15.85
CA ARG A 289 6.36 -21.18 16.74
C ARG A 289 7.81 -21.20 16.26
N ARG A 290 8.13 -21.60 15.01
CA ARG A 290 9.51 -21.65 14.52
C ARG A 290 9.74 -20.70 13.35
N VAL A 291 10.91 -20.07 13.30
CA VAL A 291 11.29 -19.16 12.20
C VAL A 291 11.32 -19.90 10.86
N GLU A 292 11.76 -21.15 10.82
CA GLU A 292 11.77 -22.01 9.64
C GLU A 292 10.37 -22.31 9.09
N ASP A 293 9.33 -22.26 9.94
CA ASP A 293 7.95 -22.46 9.53
C ASP A 293 7.44 -21.27 8.68
N PHE A 294 7.97 -20.05 8.87
CA PHE A 294 7.58 -18.89 8.07
C PHE A 294 7.94 -19.04 6.59
N ASP A 295 9.03 -19.70 6.26
CA ASP A 295 9.46 -19.96 4.89
C ASP A 295 8.55 -20.97 4.19
N ARG A 296 8.04 -21.94 4.94
CA ARG A 296 7.07 -22.93 4.43
C ARG A 296 5.66 -22.37 4.33
N LEU A 297 5.31 -21.47 5.23
CA LEU A 297 3.99 -20.82 5.29
C LEU A 297 3.84 -19.65 4.31
N GLY A 298 4.91 -19.16 3.72
CA GLY A 298 4.87 -18.01 2.81
C GLY A 298 3.86 -18.16 1.68
N ASN A 299 3.81 -19.34 1.05
CA ASN A 299 2.84 -19.63 -0.01
C ASN A 299 1.40 -19.69 0.53
N GLU A 300 1.17 -20.27 1.72
CA GLU A 300 -0.14 -20.33 2.35
C GLU A 300 -0.65 -18.94 2.71
N ILE A 301 0.23 -18.08 3.23
CA ILE A 301 -0.09 -16.67 3.55
C ILE A 301 -0.45 -15.90 2.27
N CYS A 302 0.35 -16.03 1.22
CA CYS A 302 0.06 -15.38 -0.06
C CYS A 302 -1.24 -15.90 -0.69
N ALA A 303 -1.50 -17.21 -0.65
CA ALA A 303 -2.74 -17.80 -1.14
C ALA A 303 -3.96 -17.28 -0.37
N MET A 304 -3.87 -17.19 0.95
CA MET A 304 -4.92 -16.64 1.80
C MET A 304 -5.20 -15.16 1.48
N VAL A 305 -4.15 -14.36 1.23
CA VAL A 305 -4.32 -12.96 0.81
C VAL A 305 -5.02 -12.87 -0.54
N VAL A 306 -4.62 -13.69 -1.53
CA VAL A 306 -5.25 -13.71 -2.86
C VAL A 306 -6.70 -14.21 -2.81
N GLU A 307 -7.02 -15.16 -1.93
CA GLU A 307 -8.38 -15.71 -1.78
C GLU A 307 -9.35 -14.70 -1.14
N HIS A 308 -8.92 -14.02 -0.09
CA HIS A 308 -9.81 -13.17 0.72
C HIS A 308 -9.77 -11.69 0.35
N SER A 309 -8.67 -11.20 -0.26
CA SER A 309 -8.52 -9.79 -0.64
C SER A 309 -8.96 -9.48 -2.09
N ARG A 310 -8.89 -8.20 -2.43
CA ARG A 310 -9.13 -7.71 -3.80
C ARG A 310 -7.96 -7.96 -4.75
N PHE A 311 -6.84 -8.41 -4.25
CA PHE A 311 -5.64 -8.60 -5.06
C PHE A 311 -5.62 -10.00 -5.68
N ALA A 312 -5.25 -10.07 -6.96
CA ALA A 312 -5.13 -11.33 -7.68
C ALA A 312 -3.77 -11.97 -7.49
N GLN A 313 -2.78 -11.19 -7.06
CA GLN A 313 -1.38 -11.60 -6.97
C GLN A 313 -0.79 -11.09 -5.66
N ALA A 314 -0.04 -11.96 -4.99
CA ALA A 314 0.67 -11.64 -3.75
C ALA A 314 2.05 -12.31 -3.73
N ALA A 315 3.06 -11.64 -3.17
CA ALA A 315 4.38 -12.20 -2.90
C ALA A 315 4.89 -11.72 -1.54
N LEU A 316 5.45 -12.63 -0.75
CA LEU A 316 6.03 -12.34 0.55
C LEU A 316 7.56 -12.31 0.44
N LEU A 317 8.14 -11.17 0.75
CA LEU A 317 9.58 -10.97 0.85
C LEU A 317 10.00 -10.90 2.30
N LEU A 318 11.03 -11.66 2.68
CA LEU A 318 11.61 -11.65 4.01
C LEU A 318 13.09 -11.27 3.92
N GLU A 319 13.57 -10.49 4.88
CA GLU A 319 14.97 -10.11 5.01
C GLU A 319 15.84 -11.34 5.35
N SER A 320 16.90 -11.52 4.58
CA SER A 320 17.91 -12.56 4.79
C SER A 320 19.30 -11.93 4.60
N GLY A 321 19.93 -11.53 5.70
CA GLY A 321 21.20 -10.81 5.65
C GLY A 321 21.08 -9.42 5.01
N SER A 322 21.80 -9.17 3.92
CA SER A 322 21.81 -7.90 3.19
C SER A 322 20.78 -7.81 2.06
N HIS A 323 20.03 -8.87 1.79
CA HIS A 323 19.10 -8.98 0.66
C HIS A 323 17.71 -9.44 1.11
N TYR A 324 16.71 -9.25 0.25
CA TYR A 324 15.41 -9.88 0.45
C TYR A 324 15.38 -11.25 -0.23
N ARG A 325 14.71 -12.21 0.42
CA ARG A 325 14.42 -13.52 -0.13
C ARG A 325 12.91 -13.65 -0.35
N LEU A 326 12.52 -14.24 -1.48
CA LEU A 326 11.14 -14.59 -1.74
C LEU A 326 10.76 -15.80 -0.87
N ALA A 327 9.90 -15.57 0.14
CA ALA A 327 9.44 -16.60 1.07
C ALA A 327 8.17 -17.32 0.58
N GLY A 328 7.39 -16.67 -0.28
CA GLY A 328 6.19 -17.28 -0.85
C GLY A 328 5.50 -16.38 -1.86
N SER A 329 4.64 -16.98 -2.66
CA SER A 329 3.87 -16.29 -3.69
C SER A 329 2.55 -16.98 -3.99
N ALA A 330 1.58 -16.22 -4.52
CA ALA A 330 0.33 -16.75 -5.02
C ALA A 330 -0.20 -15.90 -6.18
N GLY A 331 -0.78 -16.55 -7.18
CA GLY A 331 -1.36 -15.90 -8.36
C GLY A 331 -0.34 -15.35 -9.35
N LEU A 332 0.95 -15.61 -9.17
CA LEU A 332 2.04 -15.23 -10.07
C LEU A 332 2.32 -16.36 -11.07
N ASP A 333 2.65 -16.00 -12.31
CA ASP A 333 3.16 -16.93 -13.30
C ASP A 333 4.65 -17.24 -13.05
N GLU A 334 5.10 -18.38 -13.56
CA GLU A 334 6.46 -18.91 -13.30
C GLU A 334 7.56 -17.95 -13.78
N ALA A 335 7.31 -17.25 -14.90
CA ALA A 335 8.25 -16.26 -15.44
C ALA A 335 8.39 -15.04 -14.54
N THR A 336 7.26 -14.51 -14.01
CA THR A 336 7.27 -13.38 -13.05
C THR A 336 7.92 -13.78 -11.74
N LEU A 337 7.73 -15.02 -11.30
CA LEU A 337 8.29 -15.55 -10.07
C LEU A 337 9.82 -15.67 -10.17
N ALA A 338 10.34 -16.19 -11.28
CA ALA A 338 11.77 -16.27 -11.54
C ALA A 338 12.41 -14.87 -11.59
N ALA A 339 11.79 -13.95 -12.34
CA ALA A 339 12.27 -12.57 -12.46
C ALA A 339 12.26 -11.83 -11.10
N LEU A 340 11.22 -12.02 -10.26
CA LEU A 340 11.15 -11.43 -8.93
C LEU A 340 12.23 -12.03 -8.00
N GLY A 341 12.49 -13.34 -8.10
CA GLY A 341 13.55 -14.03 -7.35
C GLY A 341 14.94 -13.47 -7.67
N GLU A 342 15.26 -13.29 -8.95
CA GLU A 342 16.52 -12.68 -9.37
C GLU A 342 16.63 -11.22 -8.93
N LEU A 343 15.54 -10.45 -9.00
CA LEU A 343 15.49 -9.06 -8.60
C LEU A 343 15.78 -8.88 -7.11
N THR A 344 15.20 -9.73 -6.28
CA THR A 344 15.39 -9.68 -4.82
C THR A 344 16.82 -10.02 -4.39
N GLN A 345 17.53 -10.87 -5.13
CA GLN A 345 18.95 -11.16 -4.88
C GLN A 345 19.88 -10.01 -5.27
N ARG A 346 19.48 -9.18 -6.24
CA ARG A 346 20.28 -8.03 -6.73
C ARG A 346 20.13 -6.78 -5.87
N ILE A 347 19.03 -6.63 -5.14
CA ILE A 347 18.68 -5.39 -4.45
C ILE A 347 18.98 -5.53 -2.95
N ALA A 348 19.89 -4.68 -2.45
CA ALA A 348 20.14 -4.59 -1.02
C ALA A 348 18.91 -4.13 -0.24
N THR A 349 18.68 -4.69 0.94
CA THR A 349 17.51 -4.40 1.79
C THR A 349 17.34 -2.91 2.09
N ALA A 350 18.43 -2.18 2.26
CA ALA A 350 18.41 -0.74 2.54
C ALA A 350 17.85 0.12 1.40
N GLY A 351 17.88 -0.37 0.15
CA GLY A 351 17.45 0.38 -1.04
C GLY A 351 16.05 0.02 -1.55
N PHE A 352 15.58 -1.20 -1.32
CA PHE A 352 14.40 -1.74 -1.98
C PHE A 352 13.10 -0.96 -1.69
N LEU A 353 12.89 -0.54 -0.45
CA LEU A 353 11.72 0.24 -0.06
C LEU A 353 11.95 1.76 -0.05
N ALA A 354 13.17 2.22 -0.28
CA ALA A 354 13.53 3.63 -0.30
C ALA A 354 13.55 4.23 -1.71
N VAL A 355 13.96 3.45 -2.72
CA VAL A 355 14.10 3.88 -4.11
C VAL A 355 12.94 3.34 -4.95
N GLY A 356 12.23 4.21 -5.66
CA GLY A 356 11.09 3.83 -6.51
C GLY A 356 9.76 3.69 -5.78
N SER A 357 9.71 3.89 -4.45
CA SER A 357 8.45 3.86 -3.69
C SER A 357 7.93 5.29 -3.46
N ALA A 358 6.66 5.50 -3.79
CA ALA A 358 5.92 6.70 -3.44
C ALA A 358 4.86 6.35 -2.37
N PRO A 359 4.65 7.22 -1.35
CA PRO A 359 3.55 7.01 -0.42
C PRO A 359 2.22 7.04 -1.21
N LEU A 360 1.34 6.10 -0.90
CA LEU A 360 -0.01 6.14 -1.43
C LEU A 360 -0.68 7.43 -0.93
N ALA A 361 -1.38 8.16 -1.82
CA ALA A 361 -2.00 9.45 -1.51
C ALA A 361 -3.09 9.41 -0.40
N ALA A 362 -3.33 8.24 0.20
CA ALA A 362 -4.21 8.07 1.35
C ALA A 362 -3.44 8.47 2.63
N GLU A 363 -3.81 9.57 3.25
CA GLU A 363 -3.13 10.24 4.38
C GLU A 363 -2.81 9.37 5.63
N GLN A 364 -3.25 8.10 5.68
CA GLN A 364 -3.07 7.21 6.85
C GLN A 364 -2.47 5.84 6.50
N SER A 365 -2.22 5.53 5.21
CA SER A 365 -1.71 4.22 4.81
C SER A 365 -0.18 4.13 4.93
N LYS A 366 0.32 3.01 5.48
CA LYS A 366 1.74 2.66 5.53
C LYS A 366 2.21 1.98 4.24
N THR A 367 1.29 1.70 3.34
CA THR A 367 1.53 1.02 2.07
C THR A 367 2.23 1.95 1.08
N LEU A 368 3.20 1.42 0.37
CA LEU A 368 3.99 2.14 -0.62
C LEU A 368 3.61 1.66 -2.02
N LYS A 369 3.49 2.58 -2.96
CA LYS A 369 3.42 2.23 -4.39
C LYS A 369 4.85 2.01 -4.87
N LEU A 370 5.17 0.77 -5.23
CA LEU A 370 6.48 0.36 -5.69
C LEU A 370 6.50 0.31 -7.22
N ASP A 371 7.41 1.06 -7.82
CA ASP A 371 7.74 0.93 -9.24
C ASP A 371 9.03 0.13 -9.36
N LEU A 372 8.97 -1.04 -9.99
CA LEU A 372 10.11 -1.92 -10.17
C LEU A 372 10.97 -1.57 -11.40
N THR A 373 10.49 -0.65 -12.24
CA THR A 373 11.19 -0.23 -13.47
C THR A 373 12.64 0.24 -13.26
N PRO A 374 12.98 1.00 -12.18
CA PRO A 374 14.36 1.47 -11.95
C PRO A 374 15.37 0.34 -11.70
N TRP A 375 14.90 -0.84 -11.34
CA TRP A 375 15.74 -2.00 -10.97
C TRP A 375 15.99 -2.95 -12.14
N LEU A 376 15.32 -2.71 -13.28
CA LEU A 376 15.45 -3.52 -14.48
C LEU A 376 16.65 -3.08 -15.31
N ARG A 377 17.43 -4.04 -15.82
CA ARG A 377 18.54 -3.73 -16.73
C ARG A 377 18.02 -3.52 -18.17
N PRO A 378 18.72 -2.71 -18.99
CA PRO A 378 18.47 -2.66 -20.42
C PRO A 378 18.68 -4.06 -21.02
N GLY A 379 17.61 -4.73 -21.45
CA GLY A 379 17.63 -6.10 -21.95
C GLY A 379 16.85 -7.11 -21.10
N ASP A 380 16.46 -6.78 -19.87
CA ASP A 380 15.53 -7.58 -19.09
C ASP A 380 14.16 -7.58 -19.78
N ASP A 381 13.62 -8.77 -20.04
CA ASP A 381 12.37 -8.92 -20.79
C ASP A 381 11.18 -8.46 -19.92
N LEU A 382 10.83 -7.17 -20.04
CA LEU A 382 9.69 -6.54 -19.36
C LEU A 382 8.35 -7.26 -19.64
N LYS A 383 8.28 -8.06 -20.71
CA LYS A 383 7.07 -8.82 -21.06
C LYS A 383 6.81 -9.98 -20.10
N GLY A 384 7.85 -10.50 -19.42
CA GLY A 384 7.72 -11.49 -18.37
C GLY A 384 7.27 -10.90 -17.01
N LEU A 385 7.59 -9.64 -16.73
CA LEU A 385 7.22 -8.97 -15.49
C LEU A 385 5.87 -8.25 -15.64
N ARG A 386 4.77 -8.95 -15.42
CA ARG A 386 3.43 -8.32 -15.27
C ARG A 386 3.31 -7.47 -14.00
N PHE A 387 4.35 -7.40 -13.21
CA PHE A 387 4.48 -6.79 -11.88
C PHE A 387 5.26 -5.47 -11.92
N THR A 388 5.14 -4.69 -12.99
CA THR A 388 5.88 -3.41 -13.14
C THR A 388 5.49 -2.37 -12.09
N SER A 389 4.26 -2.45 -11.57
CA SER A 389 3.81 -1.64 -10.45
C SER A 389 3.10 -2.51 -9.42
N ALA A 390 3.62 -2.53 -8.21
CA ALA A 390 3.05 -3.27 -7.09
C ALA A 390 2.78 -2.33 -5.91
N LEU A 391 1.90 -2.77 -5.03
CA LEU A 391 1.77 -2.17 -3.70
C LEU A 391 2.66 -2.96 -2.75
N ALA A 392 3.54 -2.28 -2.05
CA ALA A 392 4.37 -2.89 -1.02
C ALA A 392 3.83 -2.52 0.35
N VAL A 393 3.40 -3.52 1.11
CA VAL A 393 2.99 -3.39 2.51
C VAL A 393 4.17 -3.82 3.37
N PRO A 394 4.90 -2.87 3.98
CA PRO A 394 6.11 -3.19 4.72
C PRO A 394 5.80 -3.85 6.06
N MET A 395 6.53 -4.91 6.40
CA MET A 395 6.56 -5.53 7.72
C MET A 395 7.54 -4.75 8.61
N ARG A 396 7.05 -3.64 9.19
CA ARG A 396 7.88 -2.69 9.96
C ARG A 396 7.78 -2.91 11.46
N GLY A 397 8.96 -3.03 12.11
CA GLY A 397 9.14 -2.81 13.54
C GLY A 397 9.49 -1.36 13.87
N ARG A 398 9.84 -1.11 15.13
CA ARG A 398 10.25 0.25 15.59
C ARG A 398 11.57 0.73 14.97
N ALA A 399 12.47 -0.19 14.59
CA ALA A 399 13.83 0.12 14.15
C ALA A 399 14.20 -0.41 12.76
N SER A 400 13.49 -1.42 12.22
CA SER A 400 13.85 -2.07 10.96
C SER A 400 12.63 -2.55 10.17
N THR A 401 12.80 -2.77 8.89
CA THR A 401 11.82 -3.41 8.01
C THR A 401 12.32 -4.82 7.71
N GLU A 402 11.69 -5.83 8.32
CA GLU A 402 12.11 -7.23 8.23
C GLU A 402 11.54 -7.98 7.02
N GLY A 403 10.69 -7.31 6.24
CA GLY A 403 10.06 -7.89 5.06
C GLY A 403 9.02 -6.97 4.44
N ALA A 404 8.41 -7.42 3.36
CA ALA A 404 7.32 -6.73 2.68
C ALA A 404 6.38 -7.72 2.00
N LEU A 405 5.09 -7.43 2.03
CA LEU A 405 4.09 -8.11 1.24
C LEU A 405 3.83 -7.28 -0.03
N LEU A 406 4.13 -7.85 -1.18
CA LEU A 406 3.87 -7.24 -2.48
C LEU A 406 2.51 -7.69 -3.01
N LEU A 407 1.72 -6.75 -3.53
CA LEU A 407 0.35 -6.98 -4.01
C LEU A 407 0.18 -6.38 -5.41
N SER A 408 -0.51 -7.09 -6.29
CA SER A 408 -0.83 -6.63 -7.64
C SER A 408 -2.13 -7.24 -8.17
N GLY A 409 -2.58 -6.77 -9.35
CA GLY A 409 -3.73 -7.36 -10.02
C GLY A 409 -5.05 -7.11 -9.27
N MET A 410 -5.48 -5.85 -9.11
CA MET A 410 -6.72 -5.52 -8.41
C MET A 410 -7.95 -6.05 -9.15
N ARG A 411 -8.79 -6.84 -8.48
CA ARG A 411 -10.05 -7.37 -9.02
C ARG A 411 -11.16 -6.34 -8.83
N PRO A 412 -11.87 -5.91 -9.91
CA PRO A 412 -13.03 -5.04 -9.77
C PRO A 412 -14.18 -5.80 -9.11
N THR A 413 -14.88 -5.15 -8.19
CA THR A 413 -16.11 -5.71 -7.62
C THR A 413 -17.32 -5.47 -8.54
N GLN A 414 -18.31 -6.36 -8.48
CA GLN A 414 -19.55 -6.21 -9.27
C GLN A 414 -20.29 -4.90 -8.94
N LEU A 415 -20.25 -4.44 -7.70
CA LEU A 415 -20.86 -3.19 -7.25
C LEU A 415 -20.09 -1.96 -7.77
N GLU A 416 -18.76 -2.01 -7.83
CA GLU A 416 -17.94 -0.93 -8.38
C GLU A 416 -18.11 -0.80 -9.90
N THR A 417 -18.30 -1.91 -10.60
CA THR A 417 -18.64 -1.91 -12.02
C THR A 417 -19.99 -1.23 -12.28
N ARG A 418 -20.95 -1.34 -11.36
CA ARG A 418 -22.25 -0.64 -11.41
C ARG A 418 -22.14 0.84 -11.05
N ALA A 419 -21.31 1.19 -10.07
CA ALA A 419 -21.21 2.55 -9.54
C ALA A 419 -20.39 3.52 -10.40
N ARG A 420 -19.77 3.08 -11.50
CA ARG A 420 -18.88 3.89 -12.36
C ARG A 420 -17.77 4.63 -11.60
N ALA A 421 -17.43 4.15 -10.45
CA ALA A 421 -16.35 4.75 -9.70
C ALA A 421 -15.03 4.20 -10.28
N ASP A 422 -14.27 5.06 -10.94
CA ASP A 422 -12.80 5.03 -10.86
C ASP A 422 -12.48 5.27 -9.38
N ASP A 423 -12.80 4.27 -8.54
CA ASP A 423 -12.65 4.42 -7.11
C ASP A 423 -11.17 4.15 -6.79
N PRO A 424 -10.41 5.19 -6.44
CA PRO A 424 -9.03 5.00 -6.06
C PRO A 424 -9.02 4.07 -4.84
N LEU A 425 -7.99 3.24 -4.77
CA LEU A 425 -7.73 2.38 -3.62
C LEU A 425 -7.78 3.23 -2.34
N ARG A 426 -8.69 2.90 -1.43
CA ARG A 426 -8.83 3.62 -0.16
C ARG A 426 -7.97 2.98 0.90
N ALA A 427 -7.58 3.76 1.91
CA ALA A 427 -6.84 3.27 3.06
C ALA A 427 -7.57 2.10 3.75
N ASP A 428 -8.89 2.11 3.79
CA ASP A 428 -9.72 1.07 4.40
C ASP A 428 -9.61 -0.29 3.68
N ASP A 429 -9.34 -0.31 2.36
CA ASP A 429 -9.14 -1.54 1.59
C ASP A 429 -7.78 -2.20 1.91
N LEU A 430 -6.82 -1.45 2.43
CA LEU A 430 -5.47 -1.91 2.77
C LEU A 430 -5.31 -2.25 4.24
N LEU A 431 -6.16 -1.70 5.11
CA LEU A 431 -6.07 -1.86 6.56
C LEU A 431 -5.99 -3.33 7.02
N PRO A 432 -6.80 -4.28 6.52
CA PRO A 432 -6.69 -5.69 6.91
C PRO A 432 -5.32 -6.29 6.58
N ILE A 433 -4.76 -5.94 5.41
CA ILE A 433 -3.47 -6.45 4.96
C ILE A 433 -2.31 -5.78 5.72
N GLU A 434 -2.43 -4.49 6.03
CA GLU A 434 -1.48 -3.80 6.89
C GLU A 434 -1.44 -4.38 8.31
N MET A 435 -2.61 -4.78 8.83
CA MET A 435 -2.71 -5.50 10.11
C MET A 435 -2.09 -6.90 10.01
N LEU A 436 -2.29 -7.62 8.91
CA LEU A 436 -1.62 -8.90 8.66
C LEU A 436 -0.10 -8.74 8.65
N ALA A 437 0.42 -7.77 7.89
CA ALA A 437 1.85 -7.50 7.81
C ALA A 437 2.46 -7.13 9.17
N ALA A 438 1.78 -6.30 9.95
CA ALA A 438 2.18 -5.95 11.32
C ALA A 438 2.18 -7.18 12.25
N ARG A 439 1.20 -8.06 12.13
CA ARG A 439 1.10 -9.29 12.92
C ARG A 439 2.19 -10.29 12.53
N LEU A 440 2.44 -10.47 11.23
CA LEU A 440 3.55 -11.31 10.73
C LEU A 440 4.90 -10.83 11.29
N HIS A 441 5.15 -9.51 11.25
CA HIS A 441 6.35 -8.93 11.85
C HIS A 441 6.42 -9.22 13.35
N ALA A 442 5.35 -8.96 14.10
CA ALA A 442 5.32 -9.18 15.55
C ALA A 442 5.57 -10.65 15.91
N THR A 443 4.93 -11.58 15.19
CA THR A 443 5.09 -13.03 15.42
C THR A 443 6.52 -13.48 15.11
N ARG A 444 7.10 -13.04 13.98
CA ARG A 444 8.48 -13.37 13.60
C ARG A 444 9.48 -12.82 14.61
N SER A 445 9.36 -11.55 14.98
CA SER A 445 10.24 -10.91 15.97
C SER A 445 10.14 -11.60 17.34
N GLN A 446 8.93 -11.97 17.77
CA GLN A 446 8.72 -12.72 19.01
C GLN A 446 9.36 -14.11 18.94
N THR A 447 9.23 -14.83 17.83
CA THR A 447 9.83 -16.14 17.62
C THR A 447 11.36 -16.07 17.65
N MET A 448 11.96 -15.11 16.95
CA MET A 448 13.41 -14.87 16.98
C MET A 448 13.93 -14.52 18.38
N MET A 449 13.14 -13.76 19.15
CA MET A 449 13.50 -13.42 20.52
C MET A 449 13.44 -14.65 21.44
N LEU A 450 12.42 -15.48 21.26
CA LEU A 450 12.29 -16.75 22.03
C LEU A 450 13.45 -17.72 21.70
N GLU A 451 13.84 -17.87 20.45
CA GLU A 451 14.98 -18.69 20.04
C GLU A 451 16.28 -18.19 20.69
N LYS A 452 16.52 -16.85 20.64
CA LYS A 452 17.65 -16.25 21.33
C LYS A 452 17.64 -16.46 22.85
N LEU A 453 16.47 -16.40 23.48
CA LEU A 453 16.32 -16.67 24.91
C LEU A 453 16.60 -18.14 25.25
N ILE A 454 16.08 -19.08 24.47
CA ILE A 454 16.33 -20.53 24.65
C ILE A 454 17.81 -20.82 24.49
N ASP A 455 18.47 -20.27 23.49
CA ASP A 455 19.91 -20.43 23.30
C ASP A 455 20.71 -19.80 24.45
N SER A 456 20.34 -18.60 24.88
CA SER A 456 20.95 -17.95 26.03
C SER A 456 20.79 -18.75 27.32
N GLU A 457 19.60 -19.33 27.58
CA GLU A 457 19.33 -20.16 28.75
C GLU A 457 20.15 -21.47 28.70
N LYS A 458 20.22 -22.13 27.52
CA LYS A 458 21.11 -23.30 27.32
C LYS A 458 22.57 -22.97 27.64
N PHE A 459 23.07 -21.84 27.13
CA PHE A 459 24.45 -21.43 27.41
C PHE A 459 24.66 -21.05 28.87
N ALA A 460 23.72 -20.39 29.54
CA ALA A 460 23.80 -20.05 30.95
C ALA A 460 23.79 -21.33 31.84
N GLY A 461 22.92 -22.30 31.53
CA GLY A 461 22.90 -23.60 32.21
C GLY A 461 24.18 -24.40 32.04
N LEU A 462 24.69 -24.46 30.78
CA LEU A 462 25.99 -25.09 30.50
C LEU A 462 27.12 -24.40 31.26
N GLY A 463 27.04 -23.08 31.37
CA GLY A 463 27.99 -22.26 32.05
C GLY A 463 28.10 -22.51 33.54
N GLN A 464 26.98 -22.63 34.21
CA GLN A 464 26.94 -22.89 35.63
C GLN A 464 27.46 -24.30 35.97
N LEU A 465 27.09 -25.30 35.16
CA LEU A 465 27.62 -26.64 35.27
C LEU A 465 29.14 -26.69 34.99
N ALA A 466 29.61 -26.01 33.92
CA ALA A 466 30.98 -25.95 33.54
C ALA A 466 31.86 -25.34 34.65
N ALA A 467 31.43 -24.24 35.28
CA ALA A 467 32.16 -23.59 36.34
C ALA A 467 32.37 -24.53 37.57
N ASN A 468 31.31 -25.25 37.98
CA ASN A 468 31.36 -26.18 39.10
C ASN A 468 32.24 -27.41 38.80
N VAL A 469 32.07 -28.00 37.62
CA VAL A 469 32.86 -29.16 37.17
C VAL A 469 34.35 -28.79 37.02
N THR A 470 34.62 -27.62 36.42
CA THR A 470 36.00 -27.16 36.24
C THR A 470 36.72 -26.95 37.59
N HIS A 471 36.04 -26.35 38.56
CA HIS A 471 36.61 -26.17 39.90
C HIS A 471 36.93 -27.52 40.58
N GLN A 472 36.02 -28.51 40.49
CA GLN A 472 36.19 -29.84 41.06
C GLN A 472 37.28 -30.67 40.34
N LEU A 473 37.46 -30.49 39.03
CA LEU A 473 38.46 -31.21 38.25
C LEU A 473 39.84 -30.54 38.29
N ASN A 474 39.92 -29.22 38.43
CA ASN A 474 41.19 -28.52 38.57
C ASN A 474 41.96 -28.92 39.86
N ASN A 475 41.25 -29.25 40.94
CA ASN A 475 41.86 -29.67 42.20
C ASN A 475 42.70 -30.94 42.02
N PRO A 476 42.17 -32.10 41.57
CA PRO A 476 42.95 -33.30 41.35
C PRO A 476 44.01 -33.11 40.25
N LEU A 477 43.70 -32.31 39.21
CA LEU A 477 44.66 -32.05 38.13
C LEU A 477 45.89 -31.29 38.62
N THR A 478 45.73 -30.34 39.52
CA THR A 478 46.82 -29.60 40.14
C THR A 478 47.73 -30.55 40.94
N VAL A 479 47.12 -31.50 41.64
CA VAL A 479 47.87 -32.52 42.39
C VAL A 479 48.69 -33.43 41.46
N ILE A 480 48.02 -33.90 40.35
CA ILE A 480 48.69 -34.75 39.34
C ILE A 480 49.85 -34.01 38.70
N LEU A 481 49.65 -32.75 38.28
CA LEU A 481 50.73 -31.93 37.71
C LEU A 481 51.83 -31.68 38.67
N GLY A 482 51.54 -31.42 39.96
CA GLY A 482 52.59 -31.21 41.00
C GLY A 482 53.47 -32.43 41.21
N TYR A 483 52.87 -33.62 41.43
CA TYR A 483 53.62 -34.84 41.60
C TYR A 483 54.35 -35.27 40.33
N ALA A 484 53.78 -35.18 39.17
CA ALA A 484 54.40 -35.49 37.89
C ALA A 484 55.65 -34.59 37.64
N SER A 485 55.55 -33.29 37.95
CA SER A 485 56.68 -32.36 37.82
C SER A 485 57.83 -32.69 38.83
N LEU A 486 57.47 -33.06 40.06
CA LEU A 486 58.47 -33.47 41.04
C LEU A 486 59.19 -34.77 40.61
N ILE A 487 58.51 -35.74 40.04
CA ILE A 487 59.09 -36.95 39.50
C ILE A 487 59.99 -36.62 38.29
N GLU A 488 59.54 -35.73 37.40
CA GLU A 488 60.32 -35.28 36.23
C GLU A 488 61.68 -34.71 36.63
N GLU A 489 61.73 -33.94 37.74
CA GLU A 489 62.96 -33.38 38.27
C GLU A 489 63.91 -34.44 38.86
N THR A 490 63.35 -35.52 39.36
CA THR A 490 64.14 -36.57 40.02
C THR A 490 64.64 -37.67 39.07
N VAL A 491 64.00 -37.85 37.90
CA VAL A 491 64.39 -38.90 36.93
C VAL A 491 65.43 -38.39 35.96
N PRO A 492 66.54 -39.11 35.77
CA PRO A 492 67.65 -38.72 34.90
C PRO A 492 67.22 -38.54 33.43
N PRO A 493 67.84 -37.60 32.71
CA PRO A 493 67.61 -37.44 31.27
C PRO A 493 67.98 -38.74 30.52
N GLY A 494 67.01 -39.28 29.73
CA GLY A 494 67.20 -40.51 28.94
C GLY A 494 66.62 -41.78 29.55
N ALA A 495 66.14 -41.78 30.77
CA ALA A 495 65.45 -42.92 31.39
C ALA A 495 64.09 -43.15 30.70
N GLN A 496 63.68 -44.43 30.61
CA GLN A 496 62.40 -44.79 29.96
C GLN A 496 61.20 -44.25 30.75
N GLU A 497 61.27 -44.16 32.06
CA GLU A 497 60.29 -43.63 32.99
C GLU A 497 60.05 -42.14 32.77
N ARG A 498 61.05 -41.37 32.34
CA ARG A 498 60.91 -39.95 32.03
C ARG A 498 59.93 -39.69 30.91
N ARG A 499 59.91 -40.52 29.88
CA ARG A 499 58.89 -40.40 28.77
C ARG A 499 57.49 -40.62 29.28
N GLY A 500 57.27 -41.53 30.23
CA GLY A 500 56.00 -41.75 30.88
C GLY A 500 55.54 -40.53 31.66
N VAL A 501 56.42 -39.88 32.40
CA VAL A 501 56.10 -38.66 33.16
C VAL A 501 55.81 -37.47 32.24
N GLU A 502 56.61 -37.28 31.19
CA GLU A 502 56.35 -36.24 30.16
C GLU A 502 55.00 -36.43 29.46
N SER A 503 54.60 -37.67 29.19
CA SER A 503 53.24 -37.97 28.63
C SER A 503 52.17 -37.63 29.64
N ILE A 504 52.29 -37.93 30.93
CA ILE A 504 51.35 -37.56 31.98
C ILE A 504 51.18 -36.03 32.09
N LEU A 505 52.33 -35.33 32.11
CA LEU A 505 52.31 -33.85 32.16
C LEU A 505 51.68 -33.22 30.95
N THR A 506 51.92 -33.78 29.78
CA THR A 506 51.31 -33.30 28.52
C THR A 506 49.77 -33.47 28.55
N GLU A 507 49.28 -34.64 28.94
CA GLU A 507 47.85 -34.93 28.99
C GLU A 507 47.15 -34.16 30.12
N ALA A 508 47.79 -34.01 31.28
CA ALA A 508 47.23 -33.20 32.36
C ALA A 508 47.16 -31.71 32.01
N ARG A 509 48.17 -31.16 31.30
CA ARG A 509 48.11 -29.78 30.77
C ARG A 509 47.00 -29.63 29.72
N ARG A 510 46.83 -30.63 28.86
CA ARG A 510 45.75 -30.67 27.89
C ARG A 510 44.37 -30.67 28.55
N MET A 511 44.13 -31.50 29.56
CA MET A 511 42.90 -31.52 30.35
C MET A 511 42.61 -30.13 30.98
N ARG A 512 43.62 -29.49 31.57
CA ARG A 512 43.47 -28.16 32.15
C ARG A 512 43.07 -27.10 31.11
N SER A 513 43.70 -27.10 29.93
CA SER A 513 43.36 -26.21 28.83
C SER A 513 41.91 -26.41 28.35
N THR A 514 41.46 -27.67 28.28
CA THR A 514 40.08 -27.99 27.90
C THR A 514 39.08 -27.47 28.94
N LEU A 515 39.35 -27.62 30.23
CA LEU A 515 38.52 -27.13 31.32
C LEU A 515 38.48 -25.60 31.39
N GLU A 516 39.60 -24.92 31.13
CA GLU A 516 39.65 -23.47 31.03
C GLU A 516 38.82 -22.96 29.86
N SER A 517 38.84 -23.66 28.72
CA SER A 517 38.01 -23.35 27.54
C SER A 517 36.53 -23.51 27.84
N LEU A 518 36.14 -24.57 28.56
CA LEU A 518 34.77 -24.79 28.99
C LEU A 518 34.27 -23.68 29.93
N THR A 519 35.10 -23.20 30.84
CA THR A 519 34.73 -22.11 31.79
C THR A 519 34.57 -20.78 31.08
N ARG A 520 35.35 -20.52 30.03
CA ARG A 520 35.20 -19.28 29.22
C ARG A 520 33.91 -19.21 28.45
N ILE A 521 33.35 -20.33 27.99
CA ILE A 521 32.01 -20.39 27.37
C ILE A 521 30.94 -19.90 28.38
N SER A 522 31.20 -20.04 29.68
CA SER A 522 30.23 -19.78 30.74
C SER A 522 30.24 -18.37 31.33
N ARG A 523 31.30 -17.59 31.12
CA ARG A 523 31.42 -16.23 31.67
C ARG A 523 31.76 -15.25 30.57
N PRO A 524 30.82 -14.46 30.07
CA PRO A 524 31.11 -13.28 29.26
C PRO A 524 31.86 -12.28 30.17
N GLN A 525 33.16 -12.17 29.99
CA GLN A 525 33.95 -11.10 30.61
C GLN A 525 33.67 -9.83 29.79
N GLY A 526 33.12 -8.81 30.44
CA GLY A 526 32.93 -7.49 29.85
C GLY A 526 34.27 -6.81 29.56
N GLU A 527 34.89 -7.16 28.45
CA GLU A 527 36.08 -6.47 27.96
C GLU A 527 35.70 -5.20 27.23
N GLN A 528 36.55 -4.17 27.32
CA GLN A 528 36.29 -2.90 26.63
C GLN A 528 36.40 -3.09 25.11
N LEU A 529 35.32 -2.71 24.42
CA LEU A 529 35.29 -2.65 22.96
C LEU A 529 36.17 -1.49 22.48
N ALA A 530 37.08 -1.76 21.55
CA ALA A 530 37.95 -0.76 20.93
C ALA A 530 37.90 -0.87 19.40
N ALA A 531 38.23 0.21 18.70
CA ALA A 531 38.39 0.19 17.25
C ALA A 531 39.69 -0.50 16.84
N VAL A 532 39.61 -1.79 16.54
CA VAL A 532 40.76 -2.66 16.26
C VAL A 532 41.12 -2.64 14.77
N SER A 533 42.41 -2.54 14.45
CA SER A 533 42.95 -2.77 13.11
C SER A 533 43.09 -4.28 12.89
N VAL A 534 42.15 -4.88 12.17
CA VAL A 534 42.15 -6.33 11.92
C VAL A 534 43.39 -6.76 11.13
N GLY A 535 43.78 -5.96 10.13
CA GLY A 535 44.95 -6.26 9.30
C GLY A 535 46.25 -6.37 10.11
N GLU A 536 46.56 -5.38 10.99
CA GLU A 536 47.74 -5.39 11.85
C GLU A 536 47.73 -6.61 12.79
N MET A 537 46.58 -6.88 13.42
CA MET A 537 46.42 -8.02 14.32
C MET A 537 46.69 -9.35 13.63
N LEU A 538 46.20 -9.55 12.39
CA LEU A 538 46.42 -10.79 11.64
C LEU A 538 47.87 -10.95 11.18
N VAL A 539 48.55 -9.87 10.80
CA VAL A 539 49.99 -9.88 10.47
C VAL A 539 50.79 -10.28 11.68
N ASP A 540 50.55 -9.68 12.85
CA ASP A 540 51.22 -10.02 14.10
C ASP A 540 51.04 -11.50 14.47
N MET A 541 49.81 -12.02 14.35
CA MET A 541 49.51 -13.43 14.57
C MET A 541 50.29 -14.33 13.58
N GLY A 542 50.31 -13.95 12.31
CA GLY A 542 51.05 -14.69 11.29
C GLY A 542 52.55 -14.77 11.57
N HIS A 543 53.16 -13.69 12.05
CA HIS A 543 54.56 -13.69 12.47
C HIS A 543 54.81 -14.59 13.68
N LEU A 544 53.92 -14.59 14.67
CA LEU A 544 54.02 -15.38 15.88
C LEU A 544 53.99 -16.90 15.59
N TYR A 545 53.12 -17.34 14.70
CA TYR A 545 52.92 -18.76 14.38
C TYR A 545 53.77 -19.28 13.22
N ARG A 546 54.54 -18.44 12.57
CA ARG A 546 55.36 -18.81 11.40
C ARG A 546 56.32 -19.95 11.67
N SER A 547 56.99 -19.96 12.84
CA SER A 547 57.92 -21.03 13.25
C SER A 547 57.19 -22.36 13.45
N ASP A 548 55.99 -22.35 14.03
CA ASP A 548 55.19 -23.55 14.28
C ASP A 548 54.71 -24.19 12.97
N PHE A 549 54.25 -23.38 12.01
CA PHE A 549 53.89 -23.85 10.66
C PHE A 549 55.10 -24.47 9.91
N LEU A 550 56.26 -23.85 10.01
CA LEU A 550 57.49 -24.38 9.38
C LEU A 550 57.91 -25.74 9.99
N GLN A 551 57.84 -25.89 11.32
CA GLN A 551 58.13 -27.16 11.99
C GLN A 551 57.17 -28.29 11.58
N ARG A 552 55.91 -27.94 11.31
CA ARG A 552 54.85 -28.88 10.87
C ARG A 552 54.80 -29.11 9.36
N SER A 553 55.75 -28.51 8.60
CA SER A 553 55.76 -28.55 7.11
C SER A 553 54.48 -28.09 6.48
N ILE A 554 53.85 -27.05 7.05
CA ILE A 554 52.61 -26.42 6.55
C ILE A 554 53.02 -25.12 5.82
N GLU A 555 52.58 -24.98 4.58
CA GLU A 555 52.73 -23.74 3.83
C GLU A 555 51.64 -22.73 4.30
N PHE A 556 52.09 -21.69 4.97
CA PHE A 556 51.21 -20.66 5.48
C PHE A 556 51.23 -19.39 4.60
N ARG A 557 50.10 -18.97 4.09
CA ARG A 557 49.96 -17.77 3.25
C ARG A 557 49.03 -16.76 3.91
N ILE A 558 49.43 -15.49 3.94
CA ILE A 558 48.64 -14.38 4.44
C ILE A 558 48.34 -13.43 3.28
N ASN A 559 47.07 -13.12 3.08
CA ASN A 559 46.59 -12.17 2.06
C ASN A 559 45.61 -11.17 2.70
N ILE A 560 46.04 -9.96 2.94
CA ILE A 560 45.26 -8.91 3.61
C ILE A 560 45.06 -7.76 2.65
N ALA A 561 43.81 -7.36 2.45
CA ALA A 561 43.47 -6.21 1.62
C ALA A 561 44.10 -4.92 2.19
N PRO A 562 44.66 -4.03 1.35
CA PRO A 562 45.47 -2.90 1.80
C PRO A 562 44.69 -1.80 2.55
N ALA A 563 43.38 -1.79 2.54
CA ALA A 563 42.54 -0.76 3.16
C ALA A 563 41.35 -1.37 3.92
N LEU A 564 41.67 -2.17 4.97
CA LEU A 564 40.61 -2.71 5.82
C LEU A 564 40.11 -1.64 6.81
N PRO A 565 38.79 -1.45 6.95
CA PRO A 565 38.22 -0.60 7.99
C PRO A 565 38.47 -1.21 9.37
N ARG A 566 38.51 -0.35 10.40
CA ARG A 566 38.58 -0.80 11.79
C ARG A 566 37.26 -1.44 12.21
N VAL A 567 37.35 -2.39 13.15
CA VAL A 567 36.19 -3.09 13.71
C VAL A 567 36.05 -2.78 15.18
N LEU A 568 34.86 -2.51 15.66
CA LEU A 568 34.60 -2.27 17.08
C LEU A 568 34.50 -3.62 17.82
N CYS A 569 35.58 -4.06 18.46
CA CYS A 569 35.64 -5.37 19.13
C CYS A 569 36.66 -5.39 20.26
N SER A 570 36.68 -6.48 21.05
CA SER A 570 37.82 -6.81 21.91
C SER A 570 38.92 -7.45 21.07
N ALA A 571 40.09 -6.81 21.01
CA ALA A 571 41.24 -7.31 20.27
C ALA A 571 41.70 -8.70 20.78
N GLN A 572 41.57 -8.96 22.08
CA GLN A 572 41.94 -10.22 22.70
C GLN A 572 41.00 -11.33 22.31
N GLN A 573 39.67 -11.08 22.36
CA GLN A 573 38.65 -12.07 21.98
C GLN A 573 38.72 -12.37 20.49
N LEU A 574 38.86 -11.35 19.62
CA LEU A 574 38.99 -11.57 18.18
C LEU A 574 40.27 -12.39 17.85
N ARG A 575 41.39 -12.09 18.50
CA ARG A 575 42.63 -12.87 18.36
C ARG A 575 42.41 -14.33 18.75
N GLN A 576 41.66 -14.58 19.83
CA GLN A 576 41.31 -15.92 20.28
C GLN A 576 40.42 -16.66 19.29
N ALA A 577 39.41 -15.99 18.69
CA ALA A 577 38.56 -16.57 17.67
C ALA A 577 39.38 -17.02 16.45
N VAL A 578 40.24 -16.16 15.93
CA VAL A 578 41.14 -16.51 14.82
C VAL A 578 42.10 -17.65 15.20
N LEU A 579 42.61 -17.66 16.42
CA LEU A 579 43.49 -18.75 16.92
C LEU A 579 42.74 -20.10 16.90
N HIS A 580 41.50 -20.16 17.35
CA HIS A 580 40.71 -21.39 17.29
C HIS A 580 40.49 -21.88 15.87
N CYS A 581 40.26 -20.97 14.92
CA CYS A 581 40.14 -21.31 13.49
C CYS A 581 41.48 -21.87 12.94
N LEU A 582 42.63 -21.26 13.30
CA LEU A 582 43.95 -21.74 12.90
C LEU A 582 44.26 -23.12 13.50
N GLN A 583 44.01 -23.34 14.80
CA GLN A 583 44.20 -24.62 15.47
C GLN A 583 43.37 -25.74 14.84
N TYR A 584 42.08 -25.46 14.51
CA TYR A 584 41.24 -26.38 13.76
C TYR A 584 41.85 -26.70 12.40
N SER A 585 42.28 -25.69 11.65
CA SER A 585 42.87 -25.83 10.32
C SER A 585 44.17 -26.64 10.35
N ILE A 586 45.03 -26.45 11.36
CA ILE A 586 46.24 -27.23 11.58
C ILE A 586 45.89 -28.71 11.81
N ALA A 587 44.96 -28.99 12.72
CA ALA A 587 44.53 -30.35 13.01
C ALA A 587 43.90 -31.03 11.78
N ALA A 588 43.15 -30.27 10.97
CA ALA A 588 42.56 -30.75 9.74
C ALA A 588 43.62 -31.19 8.71
N VAL A 589 44.65 -30.40 8.56
CA VAL A 589 45.74 -30.68 7.61
C VAL A 589 46.65 -31.81 8.10
N GLU A 590 46.88 -31.93 9.40
CA GLU A 590 47.73 -32.96 9.99
C GLU A 590 47.08 -34.35 9.99
N ASN A 591 45.78 -34.43 10.26
CA ASN A 591 45.02 -35.69 10.32
C ASN A 591 44.64 -36.23 8.92
N HIS A 592 45.00 -35.54 7.86
CA HIS A 592 44.81 -36.04 6.53
C HIS A 592 45.87 -37.10 6.24
N GLY A 593 45.48 -38.38 6.26
CA GLY A 593 46.36 -39.48 5.87
C GLY A 593 46.88 -39.26 4.45
N PRO A 594 48.02 -39.89 4.07
CA PRO A 594 48.59 -39.69 2.75
C PRO A 594 47.54 -40.05 1.67
N ALA A 595 47.15 -39.05 0.90
CA ALA A 595 46.28 -39.27 -0.26
C ALA A 595 47.01 -40.14 -1.27
N PRO A 596 46.37 -41.15 -1.88
CA PRO A 596 47.08 -42.23 -2.58
C PRO A 596 47.73 -41.86 -3.90
N VAL A 597 47.76 -40.65 -4.42
CA VAL A 597 48.35 -40.40 -5.77
C VAL A 597 49.03 -39.02 -5.98
N HIS A 598 48.77 -37.96 -5.21
CA HIS A 598 49.50 -36.70 -5.38
C HIS A 598 49.77 -36.05 -3.98
N GLU A 599 51.05 -35.77 -3.70
CA GLU A 599 51.51 -34.95 -2.58
C GLU A 599 51.07 -33.49 -2.81
N GLU A 600 49.81 -33.17 -2.55
CA GLU A 600 49.41 -31.75 -2.48
C GLU A 600 50.06 -31.14 -1.22
N PRO A 601 50.65 -29.93 -1.34
CA PRO A 601 51.28 -29.27 -0.19
C PRO A 601 50.22 -28.95 0.87
N LYS A 602 50.53 -29.26 2.12
CA LYS A 602 49.73 -28.86 3.28
C LYS A 602 49.68 -27.35 3.35
N THR A 603 48.53 -26.74 3.01
CA THR A 603 48.41 -25.29 2.94
C THR A 603 47.34 -24.76 3.89
N ILE A 604 47.66 -23.63 4.57
CA ILE A 604 46.68 -22.83 5.31
C ILE A 604 46.77 -21.39 4.79
N ARG A 605 45.63 -20.80 4.45
CA ARG A 605 45.55 -19.41 3.98
C ARG A 605 44.72 -18.59 4.95
N LEU A 606 45.27 -17.45 5.36
CA LEU A 606 44.63 -16.45 6.19
C LEU A 606 44.37 -15.21 5.30
N GLU A 607 43.13 -14.93 5.01
CA GLU A 607 42.77 -13.84 4.13
C GLU A 607 41.85 -12.86 4.88
N ALA A 608 42.00 -11.56 4.60
CA ALA A 608 41.10 -10.56 5.12
C ALA A 608 40.72 -9.56 4.01
N SER A 609 39.43 -9.35 3.86
CA SER A 609 38.84 -8.44 2.87
C SER A 609 37.71 -7.61 3.48
N SER A 610 37.29 -6.57 2.79
CA SER A 610 36.12 -5.80 3.18
C SER A 610 35.16 -5.70 2.01
N GLU A 611 33.86 -5.93 2.28
CA GLU A 611 32.78 -5.75 1.33
C GLU A 611 31.74 -4.79 1.94
N GLY A 612 31.70 -3.54 1.43
CA GLY A 612 30.86 -2.49 2.00
C GLY A 612 31.22 -2.17 3.45
N HIS A 613 30.30 -2.42 4.37
CA HIS A 613 30.49 -2.20 5.82
C HIS A 613 30.86 -3.48 6.61
N LEU A 614 31.23 -4.55 5.92
CA LEU A 614 31.61 -5.82 6.54
C LEU A 614 33.08 -6.07 6.31
N VAL A 615 33.79 -6.48 7.38
CA VAL A 615 35.12 -7.02 7.33
C VAL A 615 35.03 -8.52 7.45
N GLN A 616 35.59 -9.25 6.49
CA GLN A 616 35.59 -10.69 6.42
C GLN A 616 37.01 -11.22 6.64
N ILE A 617 37.16 -12.14 7.58
CA ILE A 617 38.38 -12.87 7.84
C ILE A 617 38.14 -14.33 7.42
N MET A 618 38.94 -14.88 6.52
CA MET A 618 38.82 -16.24 6.03
C MET A 618 40.06 -17.04 6.41
N VAL A 619 39.85 -18.18 7.05
CA VAL A 619 40.90 -19.18 7.31
C VAL A 619 40.58 -20.41 6.48
N ALA A 620 41.33 -20.61 5.40
CA ALA A 620 41.14 -21.73 4.49
C ALA A 620 42.26 -22.74 4.65
N HIS A 621 41.97 -24.04 4.52
CA HIS A 621 42.93 -25.13 4.62
C HIS A 621 42.71 -26.21 3.56
N SER A 622 43.78 -26.93 3.22
CA SER A 622 43.80 -28.04 2.24
C SER A 622 43.38 -29.40 2.84
N GLY A 623 42.98 -29.44 4.11
CA GLY A 623 42.52 -30.67 4.76
C GLY A 623 41.11 -31.10 4.31
N PRO A 624 40.54 -32.15 4.94
CA PRO A 624 39.18 -32.59 4.62
C PRO A 624 38.17 -31.49 4.89
N GLY A 625 37.10 -31.49 4.07
CA GLY A 625 35.94 -30.60 4.24
C GLY A 625 35.12 -30.97 5.48
N PHE A 626 34.20 -30.09 5.83
CA PHE A 626 33.20 -30.36 6.88
C PHE A 626 32.18 -31.38 6.36
N ALA A 627 31.81 -32.33 7.20
CA ALA A 627 30.72 -33.27 6.87
C ALA A 627 29.37 -32.53 6.75
N ASP A 628 29.15 -31.55 7.62
CA ASP A 628 28.01 -30.65 7.62
C ASP A 628 28.50 -29.25 7.98
N PRO A 629 28.71 -28.34 7.00
CA PRO A 629 29.19 -26.99 7.26
C PRO A 629 28.26 -26.16 8.16
N ASP A 630 26.95 -26.39 8.11
CA ASP A 630 25.97 -25.64 8.90
C ASP A 630 26.07 -25.98 10.40
N ARG A 631 26.53 -27.19 10.72
CA ARG A 631 26.71 -27.66 12.08
C ARG A 631 28.15 -27.59 12.59
N ALA A 632 29.05 -27.01 11.81
CA ALA A 632 30.49 -26.92 12.18
C ALA A 632 30.75 -26.18 13.50
N PHE A 633 29.84 -25.29 13.90
CA PHE A 633 29.92 -24.47 15.10
C PHE A 633 29.10 -24.99 16.28
N ASP A 634 28.37 -26.11 16.12
CA ASP A 634 27.66 -26.72 17.23
C ASP A 634 28.64 -27.25 18.27
N PRO A 635 28.42 -27.01 19.59
CA PRO A 635 29.27 -27.55 20.62
C PRO A 635 29.21 -29.09 20.63
N PHE A 636 30.38 -29.72 20.81
CA PHE A 636 30.51 -31.18 20.87
C PHE A 636 30.13 -31.95 19.60
N THR A 637 30.02 -31.28 18.47
CA THR A 637 29.89 -31.99 17.19
C THR A 637 31.09 -32.94 17.05
N PRO A 638 30.86 -34.25 16.78
CA PRO A 638 31.96 -35.17 16.55
C PRO A 638 32.65 -34.71 15.26
N ALA A 639 33.63 -33.84 15.42
CA ALA A 639 34.49 -33.46 14.32
C ALA A 639 35.25 -34.71 13.90
N GLN A 640 35.25 -35.05 12.62
CA GLN A 640 36.12 -36.10 12.07
C GLN A 640 37.60 -35.82 12.34
N ILE A 641 37.88 -34.65 12.92
CA ILE A 641 39.21 -34.11 13.23
C ILE A 641 39.20 -33.73 14.72
N SER A 642 39.72 -34.63 15.57
CA SER A 642 39.97 -34.36 16.97
C SER A 642 41.24 -33.50 17.11
N GLY A 643 41.06 -32.17 17.05
CA GLY A 643 42.09 -31.22 17.46
C GLY A 643 42.26 -31.17 18.98
N GLU A 644 43.32 -30.52 19.48
CA GLU A 644 43.66 -30.42 20.90
C GLU A 644 42.53 -29.93 21.83
N ASN A 645 41.49 -29.28 21.30
CA ASN A 645 40.38 -28.66 22.05
C ASN A 645 39.05 -29.44 22.04
N GLY A 646 39.03 -30.73 21.68
CA GLY A 646 37.83 -31.60 21.85
C GLY A 646 36.52 -31.12 21.19
N GLY A 647 36.58 -30.42 20.04
CA GLY A 647 35.39 -29.98 19.33
C GLY A 647 34.75 -28.67 19.84
N LEU A 648 35.32 -27.99 20.82
CA LEU A 648 34.77 -26.75 21.39
C LEU A 648 35.33 -25.47 20.74
N GLY A 649 36.43 -25.54 19.98
CA GLY A 649 37.13 -24.37 19.44
C GLY A 649 36.28 -23.52 18.52
N LEU A 650 35.57 -24.13 17.55
CA LEU A 650 34.73 -23.44 16.60
C LEU A 650 33.46 -22.89 17.24
N SER A 651 32.86 -23.60 18.20
CA SER A 651 31.67 -23.09 18.92
C SER A 651 32.01 -21.87 19.79
N LEU A 652 33.23 -21.84 20.37
CA LEU A 652 33.72 -20.67 21.08
C LEU A 652 33.99 -19.50 20.13
N CYS A 653 34.55 -19.75 18.96
CA CYS A 653 34.70 -18.76 17.90
C CYS A 653 33.34 -18.13 17.51
N ALA A 654 32.31 -18.93 17.25
CA ALA A 654 30.97 -18.44 16.94
C ALA A 654 30.34 -17.62 18.08
N THR A 655 30.64 -17.99 19.34
CA THR A 655 30.16 -17.23 20.50
C THR A 655 30.82 -15.86 20.57
N ILE A 656 32.13 -15.80 20.41
CA ILE A 656 32.91 -14.55 20.38
C ILE A 656 32.36 -13.63 19.26
N LEU A 657 32.14 -14.16 18.05
CA LEU A 657 31.65 -13.36 16.93
C LEU A 657 30.25 -12.80 17.22
N ARG A 658 29.34 -13.59 17.80
CA ARG A 658 28.01 -13.15 18.20
C ARG A 658 28.03 -12.01 19.23
N GLU A 659 28.92 -12.08 20.21
CA GLU A 659 29.09 -11.00 21.20
C GLU A 659 29.53 -9.69 20.55
N HIS A 660 30.22 -9.75 19.41
CA HIS A 660 30.68 -8.61 18.63
C HIS A 660 29.74 -8.26 17.46
N ASN A 661 28.47 -8.74 17.46
CA ASN A 661 27.50 -8.57 16.38
C ASN A 661 28.01 -9.05 15.01
N GLY A 662 28.90 -10.01 15.01
CA GLY A 662 29.47 -10.69 13.86
C GLY A 662 28.82 -12.05 13.61
N ARG A 663 29.27 -12.72 12.55
CA ARG A 663 28.84 -14.06 12.15
C ARG A 663 30.06 -14.93 11.85
N ALA A 664 29.98 -16.22 12.19
CA ALA A 664 30.90 -17.25 11.75
C ALA A 664 30.16 -18.24 10.84
N SER A 665 30.77 -18.62 9.73
CA SER A 665 30.27 -19.62 8.79
C SER A 665 31.41 -20.51 8.28
N ALA A 666 31.08 -21.72 7.83
CA ALA A 666 32.02 -22.66 7.24
C ALA A 666 31.52 -23.06 5.84
N VAL A 667 32.47 -23.29 4.94
CA VAL A 667 32.20 -23.72 3.57
C VAL A 667 33.23 -24.73 3.13
N ASN A 668 32.83 -25.71 2.32
CA ASN A 668 33.78 -26.61 1.68
C ASN A 668 34.27 -26.00 0.37
N LEU A 669 35.58 -26.16 0.09
CA LEU A 669 36.21 -25.62 -1.12
C LEU A 669 36.34 -26.73 -2.16
N GLU A 670 36.18 -26.40 -3.44
CA GLU A 670 36.43 -27.30 -4.56
C GLU A 670 37.87 -27.09 -5.08
N PRO A 671 38.60 -28.15 -5.50
CA PRO A 671 38.24 -29.57 -5.45
C PRO A 671 38.41 -30.21 -4.07
N HIS A 672 39.20 -29.63 -3.16
CA HIS A 672 39.49 -30.12 -1.80
C HIS A 672 39.69 -28.96 -0.84
N GLY A 673 39.41 -29.18 0.46
CA GLY A 673 39.64 -28.21 1.51
C GLY A 673 38.36 -27.63 2.09
N ALA A 674 38.55 -26.77 3.08
CA ALA A 674 37.45 -26.00 3.66
C ALA A 674 37.92 -24.60 4.09
N ALA A 675 36.98 -23.70 4.28
CA ALA A 675 37.21 -22.36 4.80
C ALA A 675 36.25 -22.04 5.93
N ILE A 676 36.80 -21.38 6.96
CA ILE A 676 36.07 -20.78 8.07
C ILE A 676 36.05 -19.27 7.82
N ILE A 677 34.86 -18.69 7.81
CA ILE A 677 34.65 -17.29 7.50
C ILE A 677 34.08 -16.56 8.70
N LEU A 678 34.75 -15.49 9.12
CA LEU A 678 34.36 -14.63 10.23
C LEU A 678 33.99 -13.26 9.69
N GLU A 679 32.77 -12.81 9.92
CA GLU A 679 32.24 -11.54 9.44
C GLU A 679 31.99 -10.59 10.61
N LEU A 680 32.49 -9.37 10.53
CA LEU A 680 32.34 -8.32 11.53
C LEU A 680 31.97 -7.02 10.88
N ARG A 681 31.19 -6.19 11.56
CA ARG A 681 30.84 -4.86 11.04
C ARG A 681 32.01 -3.89 11.24
N ALA A 682 32.27 -3.08 10.21
CA ALA A 682 33.18 -1.95 10.30
C ALA A 682 32.68 -0.94 11.35
N ALA A 683 33.64 -0.31 12.06
CA ALA A 683 33.37 0.65 13.12
C ALA A 683 32.80 1.97 12.60
#